data_6937f8151ed061e3e60e1f8f72a7094e
#
_entry.id   6937f8151ed061e3e60e1f8f72a7094e
#
_cell.length_a   1.000
_cell.length_b   1.000
_cell.length_c   1.000
_cell.angle_alpha   90.00
_cell.angle_beta   90.00
_cell.angle_gamma   90.00
#
_symmetry.space_group_name_H-M   'P 1'
#
loop_
_entity.id
_entity.type
_entity.pdbx_description
1 polymer ?
#
loop_
_entity_poly.entity_id
_entity_poly.type
_entity_poly.pdbx_seq_one_letter_code
_entity_poly.pdbx_strand_id
1 'polypeptide(L)'
;MNDRRTFLSTVTGSLAGMALGPGIPRARRGAITVSAEPSVFWSHPDAGDNLVRFFVADTDAPAGRLRVYDRARRLLGTAGMLRVGDGLRGELWLRVDEPTSVLSELEAPGRRTPLRTAHRLMPPAKWTLLWLTIADPEEIERALADAPVVDRFIRSALWREAGVIANPVPPPRRLFEMDHLPFLRAAITPDGVPTDWGLAIASVALVARLGDYPATTPLALRGTGIRHVVRVEDGDTPLWWPAPDGSRVLTVPLADDADPVSLGFPLGGEAMARRVETFLGMETSQSADPTRVLVQAGVVDTLPGMVAAVRAWNSSYAFPRIVIGGAEDLDRVLAVSSDTATTVPALAAPEFPRPSSTVVERVVADRALAVDRHVEAMLAPIAALLDGDAVVADPARLISAMIDSRVPGWLVVNPSPFRRTDTVQLPDGRLQLVTDVPSLGYAFVLDQGVLPEADAVGAPAAPRIGGADVSVALDPSSGAIRSLRQRRTGREWLRNVGGNALSAKLEAWERRILPGIATQLVAQRSSVEHGAIESVVTVYDHLPWIDIENRVQHPMPDRMVYSFEFTVPNATVRWEIPAGHHQGRPPLRYVPYLRWLALDGQNGSVLIGGPHTPYAGVGLDGYLEFPAPSDHTRFRILPAGSTPAIADCARFGWGLEPLRAIPVAGTTSGVAPRFGHAVVLDQPDAALIGLKAADDGNGLVAYVQNLTPDERFVSIGFGLLMWSDAHRVDLREHHIDARAMPVADGVAFTVPGRGVAAVRLTGVRLRRP
;
A
#
# COMPACT_ATOMS: atom_id res chain seq x y z
N MET A 1 -16.35 12.70 7.21
CA MET A 1 -16.44 12.89 8.68
C MET A 1 -17.72 12.29 9.32
N ASN A 2 -18.53 11.52 8.61
CA ASN A 2 -19.78 10.96 9.17
C ASN A 2 -19.83 9.42 9.29
N ASP A 3 -18.77 8.69 8.93
CA ASP A 3 -18.81 7.21 8.96
C ASP A 3 -18.19 6.56 10.22
N ARG A 4 -17.46 7.32 11.02
CA ARG A 4 -16.88 6.78 12.29
C ARG A 4 -17.93 6.57 13.40
N ARG A 5 -19.10 7.22 13.34
CA ARG A 5 -20.16 7.02 14.35
C ARG A 5 -21.04 5.81 14.10
N THR A 6 -21.10 5.31 12.89
CA THR A 6 -21.92 4.14 12.53
C THR A 6 -21.20 2.83 12.87
N PHE A 7 -19.86 2.81 12.89
CA PHE A 7 -19.07 1.62 13.24
C PHE A 7 -19.13 1.30 14.75
N LEU A 8 -19.21 2.33 15.60
CA LEU A 8 -19.28 2.15 17.07
C LEU A 8 -20.70 1.86 17.61
N SER A 9 -21.75 2.00 16.80
CA SER A 9 -23.13 1.76 17.26
C SER A 9 -23.64 0.33 17.01
N THR A 10 -22.89 -0.52 16.32
CA THR A 10 -23.32 -1.90 16.01
C THR A 10 -22.75 -2.93 17.01
N VAL A 11 -21.83 -2.54 17.89
CA VAL A 11 -21.17 -3.44 18.87
C VAL A 11 -21.92 -3.49 20.22
N THR A 12 -22.89 -2.63 20.47
CA THR A 12 -23.61 -2.60 21.76
C THR A 12 -24.89 -3.47 21.81
N GLY A 13 -25.09 -4.37 20.85
CA GLY A 13 -26.33 -5.12 20.69
C GLY A 13 -26.32 -6.63 21.02
N SER A 14 -25.25 -7.21 21.56
CA SER A 14 -25.18 -8.69 21.74
C SER A 14 -24.60 -9.18 23.06
N LEU A 15 -24.90 -8.52 24.16
CA LEU A 15 -24.56 -9.02 25.50
C LEU A 15 -25.79 -9.44 26.33
N ALA A 16 -26.82 -9.96 25.67
CA ALA A 16 -27.94 -10.59 26.35
C ALA A 16 -28.26 -11.91 25.66
N GLY A 17 -27.63 -13.02 26.09
CA GLY A 17 -28.09 -14.30 25.63
C GLY A 17 -27.08 -15.43 25.50
N MET A 18 -26.02 -15.49 26.30
CA MET A 18 -25.37 -16.78 26.52
C MET A 18 -26.02 -17.45 27.73
N ALA A 19 -27.12 -18.14 27.43
CA ALA A 19 -27.70 -19.12 28.33
C ALA A 19 -26.66 -20.20 28.60
N LEU A 20 -26.38 -20.40 29.87
CA LEU A 20 -25.71 -21.57 30.44
C LEU A 20 -26.27 -22.81 29.77
N GLY A 21 -25.43 -23.61 29.11
CA GLY A 21 -25.82 -24.87 28.49
C GLY A 21 -26.56 -25.79 29.47
N PRO A 22 -27.53 -26.59 28.98
CA PRO A 22 -28.28 -27.51 29.82
C PRO A 22 -27.38 -28.72 30.17
N GLY A 23 -26.91 -28.78 31.42
CA GLY A 23 -26.20 -29.97 31.81
C GLY A 23 -25.51 -29.98 33.17
N ILE A 24 -25.78 -29.00 34.04
CA ILE A 24 -25.41 -29.17 35.44
C ILE A 24 -26.50 -30.01 36.11
N PRO A 25 -26.26 -31.29 36.48
CA PRO A 25 -27.23 -32.05 37.21
C PRO A 25 -27.51 -31.31 38.53
N ARG A 26 -28.78 -30.97 38.79
CA ARG A 26 -29.24 -30.52 40.11
C ARG A 26 -28.75 -31.57 41.12
N ALA A 27 -27.60 -31.31 41.74
CA ALA A 27 -27.08 -32.09 42.80
C ALA A 27 -28.16 -32.23 43.89
N ARG A 28 -28.44 -33.42 44.30
CA ARG A 28 -29.27 -33.73 45.47
C ARG A 28 -28.78 -32.87 46.62
N ARG A 29 -29.70 -32.16 47.34
CA ARG A 29 -29.40 -31.54 48.62
C ARG A 29 -28.62 -32.52 49.48
N GLY A 30 -27.31 -32.33 49.64
CA GLY A 30 -26.57 -33.27 50.48
C GLY A 30 -25.07 -33.06 50.69
N ALA A 31 -24.32 -32.55 49.74
CA ALA A 31 -22.88 -32.43 49.92
C ALA A 31 -22.44 -31.02 49.46
N ILE A 32 -22.24 -30.09 50.42
CA ILE A 32 -21.55 -28.85 50.18
C ILE A 32 -20.08 -29.21 49.86
N THR A 33 -19.60 -28.82 48.70
CA THR A 33 -18.21 -29.04 48.31
C THR A 33 -17.49 -27.68 48.15
N VAL A 34 -16.21 -27.69 48.48
CA VAL A 34 -15.32 -26.56 48.18
C VAL A 34 -14.65 -26.85 46.83
N SER A 35 -14.74 -25.94 45.89
CA SER A 35 -13.91 -25.94 44.68
C SER A 35 -12.72 -24.99 44.87
N ALA A 36 -11.62 -25.26 44.18
CA ALA A 36 -10.41 -24.45 44.20
C ALA A 36 -9.88 -24.27 42.79
N GLU A 37 -9.74 -23.05 42.37
CA GLU A 37 -9.31 -22.68 40.99
C GLU A 37 -8.13 -21.70 41.06
N PRO A 38 -6.95 -22.08 40.53
CA PRO A 38 -5.85 -21.12 40.34
C PRO A 38 -6.27 -20.03 39.32
N SER A 39 -5.93 -18.78 39.65
CA SER A 39 -6.17 -17.65 38.74
C SER A 39 -4.95 -17.39 37.85
N VAL A 40 -5.05 -16.45 36.91
CA VAL A 40 -3.91 -16.02 36.07
C VAL A 40 -2.88 -15.18 36.83
N PHE A 41 -3.13 -14.79 38.08
CA PHE A 41 -2.30 -13.85 38.85
C PHE A 41 -1.21 -14.54 39.65
N TRP A 42 0.02 -14.02 39.51
CA TRP A 42 1.19 -14.45 40.26
C TRP A 42 1.74 -13.30 41.11
N SER A 43 2.20 -13.61 42.31
CA SER A 43 2.72 -12.62 43.26
C SER A 43 4.03 -11.99 42.76
N HIS A 44 4.21 -10.70 43.08
CA HIS A 44 5.46 -9.97 42.89
C HIS A 44 6.26 -9.98 44.22
N PRO A 45 7.62 -10.03 44.22
CA PRO A 45 8.53 -10.06 43.07
C PRO A 45 8.87 -11.48 42.56
N ASP A 46 8.61 -12.52 43.35
CA ASP A 46 9.24 -13.84 43.16
C ASP A 46 8.48 -14.75 42.18
N ALA A 47 7.29 -14.35 41.72
CA ALA A 47 6.42 -15.17 40.88
C ALA A 47 6.24 -16.62 41.36
N GLY A 48 6.35 -16.86 42.66
CA GLY A 48 6.26 -18.17 43.27
C GLY A 48 4.87 -18.53 43.76
N ASP A 49 4.08 -17.52 44.14
CA ASP A 49 2.74 -17.72 44.67
C ASP A 49 1.69 -17.33 43.62
N ASN A 50 0.69 -18.21 43.44
CA ASN A 50 -0.45 -17.96 42.59
C ASN A 50 -1.70 -17.66 43.42
N LEU A 51 -2.55 -16.74 42.94
CA LEU A 51 -3.83 -16.42 43.58
C LEU A 51 -4.82 -17.54 43.30
N VAL A 52 -5.13 -18.34 44.34
CA VAL A 52 -6.13 -19.43 44.21
C VAL A 52 -7.44 -18.98 44.82
N ARG A 53 -8.51 -19.18 44.06
CA ARG A 53 -9.88 -18.87 44.49
C ARG A 53 -10.57 -20.14 44.95
N PHE A 54 -11.25 -20.00 46.07
CA PHE A 54 -12.03 -21.06 46.68
C PHE A 54 -13.52 -20.66 46.64
N PHE A 55 -14.34 -21.57 46.17
CA PHE A 55 -15.79 -21.37 46.09
C PHE A 55 -16.52 -22.47 46.83
N VAL A 56 -17.59 -22.08 47.48
CA VAL A 56 -18.52 -23.00 48.13
C VAL A 56 -19.92 -22.68 47.61
N ALA A 57 -20.49 -23.57 46.84
CA ALA A 57 -21.85 -23.40 46.34
C ALA A 57 -22.89 -23.87 47.34
N ASP A 58 -24.14 -23.40 47.13
CA ASP A 58 -25.34 -23.85 47.86
C ASP A 58 -25.21 -23.78 49.42
N THR A 59 -24.62 -22.73 49.93
CA THR A 59 -24.53 -22.52 51.38
C THR A 59 -25.29 -21.27 51.84
N ASP A 60 -26.03 -21.40 52.92
CA ASP A 60 -26.74 -20.28 53.57
C ASP A 60 -25.86 -19.50 54.57
N ALA A 61 -24.59 -19.92 54.77
CA ALA A 61 -23.68 -19.26 55.68
C ALA A 61 -23.37 -17.82 55.19
N PRO A 62 -23.38 -16.81 56.07
CA PRO A 62 -23.09 -15.44 55.70
C PRO A 62 -21.58 -15.20 55.47
N ALA A 63 -20.73 -15.99 56.12
CA ALA A 63 -19.27 -15.96 56.00
C ALA A 63 -18.68 -17.31 56.46
N GLY A 64 -17.39 -17.51 56.24
CA GLY A 64 -16.64 -18.67 56.72
C GLY A 64 -15.15 -18.38 56.85
N ARG A 65 -14.42 -19.31 57.41
CA ARG A 65 -12.95 -19.29 57.52
C ARG A 65 -12.42 -20.52 56.82
N LEU A 66 -11.60 -20.33 55.82
CA LEU A 66 -10.93 -21.39 55.09
C LEU A 66 -9.49 -21.51 55.57
N ARG A 67 -9.07 -22.72 55.89
CA ARG A 67 -7.66 -23.06 56.11
C ARG A 67 -7.22 -24.03 55.02
N VAL A 68 -6.01 -23.80 54.50
CA VAL A 68 -5.44 -24.65 53.43
C VAL A 68 -4.13 -25.27 53.94
N TYR A 69 -3.99 -26.57 53.73
CA TYR A 69 -2.86 -27.36 54.20
C TYR A 69 -2.20 -28.10 53.05
N ASP A 70 -0.89 -28.39 53.20
CA ASP A 70 -0.19 -29.31 52.29
C ASP A 70 -0.53 -30.79 52.62
N ARG A 71 0.06 -31.71 51.85
CA ARG A 71 -0.10 -33.16 52.10
C ARG A 71 0.41 -33.60 53.47
N ALA A 72 1.41 -32.92 54.05
CA ALA A 72 1.94 -33.21 55.39
C ALA A 72 1.13 -32.53 56.52
N ARG A 73 -0.02 -31.91 56.19
CA ARG A 73 -0.88 -31.14 57.08
C ARG A 73 -0.22 -29.88 57.70
N ARG A 74 0.78 -29.32 57.07
CA ARG A 74 1.28 -27.99 57.44
C ARG A 74 0.34 -26.93 56.85
N LEU A 75 -0.01 -25.94 57.68
CA LEU A 75 -0.85 -24.83 57.25
C LEU A 75 -0.11 -23.98 56.21
N LEU A 76 -0.69 -23.88 55.02
CA LEU A 76 -0.19 -23.03 53.95
C LEU A 76 -0.76 -21.61 54.03
N GLY A 77 -2.02 -21.48 54.48
CA GLY A 77 -2.62 -20.17 54.67
C GLY A 77 -4.07 -20.24 55.15
N THR A 78 -4.61 -19.06 55.45
CA THR A 78 -6.01 -18.89 55.91
C THR A 78 -6.66 -17.75 55.14
N ALA A 79 -7.86 -17.96 54.62
CA ALA A 79 -8.68 -16.95 53.96
C ALA A 79 -10.03 -16.76 54.64
N GLY A 80 -10.51 -15.51 54.69
CA GLY A 80 -11.91 -15.23 54.99
C GLY A 80 -12.75 -15.57 53.78
N MET A 81 -13.84 -16.28 54.01
CA MET A 81 -14.85 -16.59 52.98
C MET A 81 -16.03 -15.63 53.12
N LEU A 82 -16.35 -14.88 52.10
CA LEU A 82 -17.43 -13.90 52.08
C LEU A 82 -18.54 -14.36 51.17
N ARG A 83 -19.77 -13.97 51.49
CA ARG A 83 -20.92 -14.32 50.67
C ARG A 83 -20.91 -13.56 49.32
N VAL A 84 -21.01 -14.31 48.24
CA VAL A 84 -21.14 -13.79 46.88
C VAL A 84 -22.22 -14.62 46.19
N GLY A 85 -23.36 -14.00 45.88
CA GLY A 85 -24.53 -14.69 45.36
C GLY A 85 -25.09 -15.74 46.34
N ASP A 86 -25.21 -16.98 45.88
CA ASP A 86 -25.74 -18.13 46.63
C ASP A 86 -24.64 -18.98 47.30
N GLY A 87 -23.38 -18.50 47.28
CA GLY A 87 -22.23 -19.20 47.81
C GLY A 87 -21.26 -18.34 48.62
N LEU A 88 -20.15 -18.94 49.03
CA LEU A 88 -19.01 -18.26 49.67
C LEU A 88 -17.82 -18.26 48.72
N ARG A 89 -17.08 -17.14 48.69
CA ARG A 89 -15.82 -16.99 47.94
C ARG A 89 -14.72 -16.50 48.89
N GLY A 90 -13.52 -17.09 48.74
CA GLY A 90 -12.30 -16.65 49.39
C GLY A 90 -11.10 -16.76 48.47
N GLU A 91 -10.07 -16.00 48.74
CA GLU A 91 -8.87 -15.93 47.91
C GLU A 91 -7.65 -16.10 48.81
N LEU A 92 -6.64 -16.82 48.30
CA LEU A 92 -5.39 -17.08 49.04
C LEU A 92 -4.22 -17.22 48.05
N TRP A 93 -3.11 -16.59 48.37
CA TRP A 93 -1.86 -16.79 47.65
C TRP A 93 -1.22 -18.10 48.08
N LEU A 94 -0.97 -19.02 47.15
CA LEU A 94 -0.39 -20.34 47.39
C LEU A 94 0.72 -20.62 46.36
N ARG A 95 1.75 -21.31 46.79
CA ARG A 95 2.80 -21.77 45.88
C ARG A 95 2.29 -22.91 45.02
N VAL A 96 2.12 -22.64 43.70
CA VAL A 96 1.59 -23.56 42.72
C VAL A 96 2.45 -23.51 41.45
N ASP A 97 3.78 -23.59 41.59
CA ASP A 97 4.74 -23.62 40.48
C ASP A 97 4.82 -24.98 39.79
N GLU A 98 4.27 -26.01 40.42
CA GLU A 98 4.11 -27.38 39.91
C GLU A 98 2.75 -27.97 40.32
N PRO A 99 2.28 -29.10 39.71
CA PRO A 99 1.04 -29.73 40.12
C PRO A 99 1.01 -30.06 41.63
N THR A 100 0.26 -29.26 42.39
CA THR A 100 0.28 -29.26 43.85
C THR A 100 -1.03 -29.82 44.41
N SER A 101 -0.94 -30.66 45.43
CA SER A 101 -2.12 -31.18 46.14
C SER A 101 -2.25 -30.47 47.50
N VAL A 102 -3.43 -29.92 47.73
CA VAL A 102 -3.77 -29.22 48.98
C VAL A 102 -5.05 -29.78 49.60
N LEU A 103 -5.18 -29.63 50.88
CA LEU A 103 -6.38 -29.96 51.64
C LEU A 103 -6.97 -28.65 52.19
N SER A 104 -8.23 -28.36 51.85
CA SER A 104 -8.97 -27.23 52.41
C SER A 104 -9.87 -27.67 53.57
N GLU A 105 -9.92 -26.89 54.64
CA GLU A 105 -10.84 -27.01 55.76
C GLU A 105 -11.66 -25.71 55.88
N LEU A 106 -12.96 -25.82 55.66
CA LEU A 106 -13.89 -24.69 55.83
C LEU A 106 -14.63 -24.77 57.16
N GLU A 107 -14.45 -23.76 57.99
CA GLU A 107 -15.24 -23.49 59.18
C GLU A 107 -16.34 -22.47 58.80
N ALA A 108 -17.60 -22.86 58.89
CA ALA A 108 -18.73 -21.98 58.66
C ALA A 108 -19.69 -21.94 59.86
N PRO A 109 -20.31 -20.80 60.16
CA PRO A 109 -21.28 -20.66 61.24
C PRO A 109 -22.41 -21.72 61.16
N GLY A 110 -22.76 -22.34 62.27
CA GLY A 110 -23.80 -23.37 62.33
C GLY A 110 -23.35 -24.79 62.02
N ARG A 111 -22.07 -25.04 61.66
CA ARG A 111 -21.48 -26.37 61.47
C ARG A 111 -20.62 -26.78 62.65
N ARG A 112 -20.87 -27.99 63.21
CA ARG A 112 -20.06 -28.55 64.27
C ARG A 112 -18.71 -29.11 63.82
N THR A 113 -18.59 -29.49 62.54
CA THR A 113 -17.36 -30.05 61.96
C THR A 113 -16.96 -29.30 60.70
N PRO A 114 -15.67 -29.00 60.51
CA PRO A 114 -15.19 -28.34 59.28
C PRO A 114 -15.38 -29.23 58.06
N LEU A 115 -15.72 -28.62 56.93
CA LEU A 115 -15.77 -29.30 55.66
C LEU A 115 -14.35 -29.47 55.09
N ARG A 116 -13.93 -30.68 54.83
CA ARG A 116 -12.62 -31.01 54.27
C ARG A 116 -12.72 -31.44 52.83
N THR A 117 -11.94 -30.81 51.96
CA THR A 117 -11.87 -31.15 50.54
C THR A 117 -10.42 -31.16 50.07
N ALA A 118 -10.04 -32.22 49.36
CA ALA A 118 -8.72 -32.30 48.73
C ALA A 118 -8.81 -31.74 47.28
N HIS A 119 -7.83 -30.94 46.95
CA HIS A 119 -7.73 -30.31 45.62
C HIS A 119 -6.39 -30.66 44.97
N ARG A 120 -6.40 -30.83 43.67
CA ARG A 120 -5.19 -30.87 42.84
C ARG A 120 -5.15 -29.59 42.01
N LEU A 121 -4.24 -28.69 42.40
CA LEU A 121 -4.03 -27.42 41.74
C LEU A 121 -3.00 -27.61 40.61
N MET A 122 -3.34 -27.15 39.41
CA MET A 122 -2.42 -27.10 38.28
C MET A 122 -1.86 -25.68 38.18
N PRO A 123 -0.54 -25.52 37.91
CA PRO A 123 0.01 -24.18 37.71
C PRO A 123 -0.62 -23.52 36.50
N PRO A 124 -1.16 -22.31 36.64
CA PRO A 124 -1.60 -21.53 35.50
C PRO A 124 -0.43 -21.00 34.68
N ALA A 125 -0.66 -20.68 33.44
CA ALA A 125 0.36 -20.12 32.58
C ALA A 125 0.84 -18.74 33.08
N LYS A 126 2.13 -18.45 32.88
CA LYS A 126 2.76 -17.15 33.20
C LYS A 126 2.67 -16.22 32.00
N TRP A 127 1.54 -15.53 31.86
CA TRP A 127 1.25 -14.70 30.72
C TRP A 127 2.10 -13.43 30.64
N THR A 128 2.57 -13.11 29.45
CA THR A 128 3.10 -11.80 29.09
C THR A 128 2.14 -11.11 28.14
N LEU A 129 1.75 -9.87 28.44
CA LEU A 129 0.98 -9.01 27.58
C LEU A 129 1.93 -7.98 26.97
N LEU A 130 2.20 -8.09 25.67
CA LEU A 130 3.03 -7.14 24.94
C LEU A 130 2.13 -6.04 24.38
N TRP A 131 2.21 -4.85 24.94
CA TRP A 131 1.44 -3.69 24.49
C TRP A 131 2.23 -2.85 23.50
N LEU A 132 1.68 -2.67 22.30
CA LEU A 132 2.18 -1.81 21.23
C LEU A 132 1.18 -0.66 21.01
N THR A 133 1.68 0.57 20.86
CA THR A 133 0.86 1.71 20.42
C THR A 133 1.28 2.11 19.02
N ILE A 134 0.39 1.98 18.03
CA ILE A 134 0.64 2.28 16.63
C ILE A 134 -0.31 3.38 16.18
N ALA A 135 0.22 4.52 15.73
CA ALA A 135 -0.57 5.68 15.33
C ALA A 135 -0.22 6.12 13.91
N ASP A 136 -1.23 6.62 13.18
CA ASP A 136 -0.99 7.19 11.87
C ASP A 136 -0.19 8.50 11.97
N PRO A 137 0.77 8.75 11.07
CA PRO A 137 1.57 9.99 11.05
C PRO A 137 0.72 11.26 11.05
N GLU A 138 -0.35 11.29 10.24
CA GLU A 138 -1.28 12.43 10.19
C GLU A 138 -2.01 12.67 11.53
N GLU A 139 -2.28 11.61 12.29
CA GLU A 139 -2.87 11.70 13.63
C GLU A 139 -1.87 12.29 14.62
N ILE A 140 -0.62 11.81 14.58
CA ILE A 140 0.49 12.31 15.40
C ILE A 140 0.71 13.80 15.10
N GLU A 141 0.83 14.17 13.83
CA GLU A 141 1.03 15.56 13.40
C GLU A 141 -0.12 16.45 13.88
N ARG A 142 -1.36 16.05 13.66
CA ARG A 142 -2.54 16.79 14.08
C ARG A 142 -2.60 16.99 15.60
N ALA A 143 -2.29 15.94 16.36
CA ALA A 143 -2.28 16.00 17.83
C ALA A 143 -1.18 16.93 18.39
N LEU A 144 -0.14 17.20 17.59
CA LEU A 144 0.97 18.07 17.97
C LEU A 144 0.86 19.50 17.35
N ALA A 145 0.18 19.65 16.20
CA ALA A 145 0.11 20.94 15.48
C ALA A 145 -0.51 22.06 16.31
N ASP A 146 -1.59 21.72 17.03
CA ASP A 146 -2.35 22.69 17.83
C ASP A 146 -1.78 22.90 19.25
N ALA A 147 -0.71 22.19 19.62
CA ALA A 147 -0.14 22.28 20.95
C ALA A 147 0.98 23.32 21.04
N PRO A 148 1.08 24.09 22.14
CA PRO A 148 2.24 24.96 22.43
C PRO A 148 3.55 24.16 22.43
N VAL A 149 4.67 24.81 22.13
CA VAL A 149 5.99 24.15 22.00
C VAL A 149 6.37 23.31 23.23
N VAL A 150 6.06 23.81 24.43
CA VAL A 150 6.34 23.08 25.68
C VAL A 150 5.47 21.83 25.80
N ASP A 151 4.20 21.93 25.42
CA ASP A 151 3.27 20.80 25.45
C ASP A 151 3.63 19.73 24.41
N ARG A 152 4.14 20.13 23.25
CA ARG A 152 4.67 19.22 22.21
C ARG A 152 5.82 18.39 22.76
N PHE A 153 6.76 19.02 23.45
CA PHE A 153 7.90 18.34 24.07
C PHE A 153 7.45 17.34 25.13
N ILE A 154 6.52 17.76 26.00
CA ILE A 154 5.96 16.87 27.04
C ILE A 154 5.22 15.69 26.41
N ARG A 155 4.35 15.94 25.44
CA ARG A 155 3.60 14.88 24.73
C ARG A 155 4.54 13.91 24.03
N SER A 156 5.55 14.38 23.30
CA SER A 156 6.51 13.52 22.62
C SER A 156 7.33 12.64 23.61
N ALA A 157 7.65 13.17 24.79
CA ALA A 157 8.31 12.40 25.84
C ALA A 157 7.40 11.31 26.43
N LEU A 158 6.13 11.63 26.69
CA LEU A 158 5.12 10.67 27.16
C LEU A 158 4.83 9.59 26.11
N TRP A 159 4.78 9.94 24.86
CA TRP A 159 4.55 8.98 23.76
C TRP A 159 5.73 8.03 23.57
N ARG A 160 6.96 8.51 23.71
CA ARG A 160 8.16 7.63 23.75
C ARG A 160 8.09 6.64 24.91
N GLU A 161 7.65 7.10 26.08
CA GLU A 161 7.47 6.25 27.25
C GLU A 161 6.35 5.20 27.03
N ALA A 162 5.32 5.56 26.31
CA ALA A 162 4.22 4.67 25.93
C ALA A 162 4.56 3.79 24.70
N GLY A 163 5.79 3.84 24.20
CA GLY A 163 6.21 3.05 23.05
C GLY A 163 5.44 3.37 21.77
N VAL A 164 5.03 4.64 21.57
CA VAL A 164 4.29 5.04 20.36
C VAL A 164 5.16 4.88 19.14
N ILE A 165 4.63 4.16 18.17
CA ILE A 165 5.25 3.84 16.90
C ILE A 165 4.42 4.51 15.79
N ALA A 166 5.05 5.28 14.91
CA ALA A 166 4.38 5.79 13.74
C ALA A 166 4.12 4.64 12.75
N ASN A 167 2.86 4.48 12.32
CA ASN A 167 2.51 3.48 11.31
C ASN A 167 3.18 3.85 9.98
N PRO A 168 4.07 3.00 9.45
CA PRO A 168 4.80 3.33 8.24
C PRO A 168 3.97 3.12 6.97
N VAL A 169 2.77 2.57 7.08
CA VAL A 169 1.95 2.19 5.91
C VAL A 169 0.82 3.18 5.72
N PRO A 170 0.82 3.93 4.62
CA PRO A 170 -0.30 4.78 4.25
C PRO A 170 -1.61 3.99 4.08
N PRO A 171 -2.77 4.66 4.12
CA PRO A 171 -4.05 4.02 3.82
C PRO A 171 -4.03 3.28 2.47
N PRO A 172 -4.70 2.13 2.33
CA PRO A 172 -4.61 1.26 1.15
C PRO A 172 -4.84 1.99 -0.16
N ARG A 173 -5.89 2.80 -0.24
CA ARG A 173 -6.23 3.56 -1.44
C ARG A 173 -5.10 4.47 -1.87
N ARG A 174 -4.43 5.16 -0.94
CA ARG A 174 -3.31 6.06 -1.24
C ARG A 174 -2.13 5.31 -1.85
N LEU A 175 -1.86 4.09 -1.39
CA LEU A 175 -0.80 3.26 -1.96
C LEU A 175 -1.04 2.92 -3.44
N PHE A 176 -2.28 2.66 -3.85
CA PHE A 176 -2.62 2.44 -5.26
C PHE A 176 -2.50 3.71 -6.13
N GLU A 177 -2.59 4.87 -5.52
CA GLU A 177 -2.53 6.17 -6.20
C GLU A 177 -1.10 6.65 -6.45
N MET A 178 -0.12 6.10 -5.72
CA MET A 178 1.30 6.44 -5.81
C MET A 178 1.95 5.87 -7.07
N ASP A 179 2.96 6.57 -7.60
CA ASP A 179 3.85 6.00 -8.61
C ASP A 179 4.85 5.00 -7.97
N HIS A 180 5.59 4.27 -8.79
CA HIS A 180 6.46 3.17 -8.37
C HIS A 180 7.44 3.55 -7.24
N LEU A 181 8.27 4.59 -7.45
CA LEU A 181 9.29 4.96 -6.48
C LEU A 181 8.71 5.55 -5.19
N PRO A 182 7.73 6.48 -5.22
CA PRO A 182 7.04 6.93 -4.01
C PRO A 182 6.40 5.77 -3.23
N PHE A 183 5.78 4.81 -3.90
CA PHE A 183 5.21 3.64 -3.26
C PHE A 183 6.27 2.79 -2.54
N LEU A 184 7.37 2.46 -3.21
CA LEU A 184 8.44 1.65 -2.63
C LEU A 184 9.07 2.32 -1.41
N ARG A 185 9.03 3.64 -1.35
CA ARG A 185 9.61 4.44 -0.27
C ARG A 185 8.58 4.92 0.76
N ALA A 186 7.29 4.70 0.52
CA ALA A 186 6.22 5.15 1.41
C ALA A 186 6.38 4.68 2.86
N ALA A 187 6.99 3.50 3.06
CA ALA A 187 7.26 2.94 4.38
C ALA A 187 8.61 3.40 4.99
N ILE A 188 9.41 4.24 4.32
CA ILE A 188 10.71 4.71 4.82
C ILE A 188 10.54 5.97 5.66
N THR A 189 9.80 6.91 5.14
CA THR A 189 9.46 8.18 5.79
C THR A 189 7.97 8.34 5.73
N PRO A 190 7.24 8.03 6.79
CA PRO A 190 5.85 8.44 6.89
C PRO A 190 5.83 9.96 6.72
N ASP A 191 5.19 10.45 5.64
CA ASP A 191 5.01 11.88 5.43
C ASP A 191 4.41 12.47 6.72
N GLY A 192 5.06 13.48 7.29
CA GLY A 192 4.54 14.22 8.44
C GLY A 192 5.07 13.82 9.82
N VAL A 193 5.95 12.81 9.98
CA VAL A 193 6.62 12.57 11.27
C VAL A 193 7.97 13.28 11.28
N PRO A 194 8.13 14.42 11.95
CA PRO A 194 9.42 15.05 12.12
C PRO A 194 10.38 14.11 12.83
N THR A 195 11.54 13.87 12.23
CA THR A 195 12.64 13.09 12.82
C THR A 195 13.08 13.62 14.19
N ASP A 196 12.83 14.89 14.44
CA ASP A 196 13.19 15.61 15.67
C ASP A 196 12.39 15.17 16.90
N TRP A 197 11.28 14.45 16.72
CA TRP A 197 10.45 14.00 17.85
C TRP A 197 10.97 12.73 18.51
N GLY A 198 11.99 12.08 17.92
CA GLY A 198 12.62 10.89 18.45
C GLY A 198 11.67 9.69 18.59
N LEU A 199 10.57 9.69 17.83
CA LEU A 199 9.70 8.52 17.70
C LEU A 199 10.42 7.48 16.86
N ALA A 200 10.38 6.23 17.28
CA ALA A 200 10.99 5.16 16.53
C ALA A 200 10.26 4.96 15.20
N ILE A 201 11.02 4.90 14.11
CA ILE A 201 10.49 4.43 12.83
C ILE A 201 10.22 2.93 12.99
N ALA A 202 8.99 2.53 12.73
CA ALA A 202 8.57 1.18 13.03
C ALA A 202 9.25 0.13 12.15
N SER A 203 9.63 -0.99 12.75
CA SER A 203 9.82 -2.26 12.06
C SER A 203 8.52 -3.10 11.99
N VAL A 204 7.41 -2.53 12.45
CA VAL A 204 6.07 -3.14 12.48
C VAL A 204 5.08 -2.19 11.82
N ALA A 205 4.17 -2.72 11.02
CA ALA A 205 3.08 -1.97 10.42
C ALA A 205 1.72 -2.46 10.93
N LEU A 206 0.75 -1.55 10.98
CA LEU A 206 -0.65 -1.86 11.22
C LEU A 206 -1.42 -1.81 9.90
N VAL A 207 -2.15 -2.86 9.57
CA VAL A 207 -3.01 -2.93 8.39
C VAL A 207 -4.41 -3.40 8.76
N ALA A 208 -5.45 -2.85 8.11
CA ALA A 208 -6.83 -3.25 8.38
C ALA A 208 -7.11 -4.64 7.81
N ARG A 209 -7.09 -4.78 6.48
CA ARG A 209 -7.32 -6.04 5.76
C ARG A 209 -6.27 -6.20 4.69
N LEU A 210 -5.65 -7.38 4.61
CA LEU A 210 -4.58 -7.64 3.63
C LEU A 210 -5.05 -7.46 2.19
N GLY A 211 -6.29 -7.85 1.90
CA GLY A 211 -6.90 -7.75 0.58
C GLY A 211 -7.14 -6.33 0.08
N ASP A 212 -7.13 -5.34 0.97
CA ASP A 212 -7.35 -3.94 0.60
C ASP A 212 -6.05 -3.27 0.06
N TYR A 213 -4.90 -3.92 0.19
CA TYR A 213 -3.59 -3.38 -0.18
C TYR A 213 -3.09 -3.90 -1.54
N PRO A 214 -2.23 -3.14 -2.25
CA PRO A 214 -1.53 -3.66 -3.42
C PRO A 214 -0.81 -4.98 -3.13
N ALA A 215 -0.88 -5.95 -4.05
CA ALA A 215 -0.19 -7.23 -3.89
C ALA A 215 1.34 -7.08 -3.73
N THR A 216 1.88 -5.94 -4.10
CA THR A 216 3.29 -5.56 -3.99
C THR A 216 3.65 -4.92 -2.64
N THR A 217 2.68 -4.69 -1.75
CA THR A 217 2.93 -4.08 -0.43
C THR A 217 3.95 -4.86 0.39
N PRO A 218 3.92 -6.21 0.48
CA PRO A 218 4.96 -6.94 1.22
C PRO A 218 6.37 -6.74 0.67
N LEU A 219 6.53 -6.54 -0.64
CA LEU A 219 7.81 -6.19 -1.27
C LEU A 219 8.34 -4.86 -0.74
N ALA A 220 7.50 -3.82 -0.73
CA ALA A 220 7.87 -2.50 -0.22
C ALA A 220 8.21 -2.57 1.28
N LEU A 221 7.39 -3.22 2.09
CA LEU A 221 7.61 -3.40 3.51
C LEU A 221 8.92 -4.15 3.79
N ARG A 222 9.13 -5.28 3.11
CA ARG A 222 10.34 -6.08 3.30
C ARG A 222 11.58 -5.32 2.87
N GLY A 223 11.51 -4.62 1.74
CA GLY A 223 12.60 -3.79 1.22
C GLY A 223 12.96 -2.61 2.12
N THR A 224 12.04 -2.16 2.97
CA THR A 224 12.26 -1.13 3.98
C THR A 224 12.56 -1.69 5.38
N GLY A 225 12.79 -3.01 5.50
CA GLY A 225 13.16 -3.65 6.76
C GLY A 225 12.00 -4.01 7.68
N ILE A 226 10.75 -3.77 7.27
CA ILE A 226 9.55 -4.18 8.01
C ILE A 226 9.35 -5.68 7.81
N ARG A 227 9.38 -6.42 8.91
CA ARG A 227 9.28 -7.89 8.90
C ARG A 227 7.93 -8.40 9.36
N HIS A 228 7.22 -7.60 10.15
CA HIS A 228 5.99 -7.97 10.81
C HIS A 228 4.90 -6.94 10.58
N VAL A 229 3.68 -7.45 10.43
CA VAL A 229 2.47 -6.64 10.24
C VAL A 229 1.42 -7.12 11.23
N VAL A 230 0.83 -6.19 11.96
CA VAL A 230 -0.37 -6.45 12.75
C VAL A 230 -1.58 -6.21 11.88
N ARG A 231 -2.47 -7.19 11.75
CA ARG A 231 -3.70 -7.07 10.98
C ARG A 231 -4.94 -7.05 11.87
N VAL A 232 -5.91 -6.20 11.50
CA VAL A 232 -7.19 -6.05 12.24
C VAL A 232 -8.28 -6.99 11.69
N GLU A 233 -7.93 -7.90 10.83
CA GLU A 233 -8.82 -8.84 10.17
C GLU A 233 -9.10 -10.07 11.06
N ASP A 234 -10.31 -10.66 10.98
CA ASP A 234 -10.67 -11.86 11.73
C ASP A 234 -9.70 -13.03 11.47
N GLY A 235 -9.38 -13.76 12.50
CA GLY A 235 -8.55 -14.97 12.46
C GLY A 235 -7.51 -15.03 13.56
N ASP A 236 -7.23 -16.24 14.07
CA ASP A 236 -6.43 -16.44 15.28
C ASP A 236 -4.98 -16.88 14.99
N THR A 237 -4.60 -17.03 13.71
CA THR A 237 -3.31 -17.60 13.34
C THR A 237 -2.43 -16.62 12.59
N PRO A 238 -1.11 -16.61 12.87
CA PRO A 238 -0.14 -15.89 12.04
C PRO A 238 -0.14 -16.42 10.60
N LEU A 239 0.01 -15.51 9.63
CA LEU A 239 0.01 -15.83 8.21
C LEU A 239 1.21 -15.16 7.51
N TRP A 240 1.79 -15.86 6.54
CA TRP A 240 2.74 -15.26 5.62
C TRP A 240 2.00 -14.51 4.50
N TRP A 241 2.22 -13.23 4.37
CA TRP A 241 1.72 -12.38 3.29
C TRP A 241 2.78 -12.26 2.20
N PRO A 242 2.62 -12.98 1.06
CA PRO A 242 3.62 -13.01 0.00
C PRO A 242 3.47 -11.83 -0.95
N ALA A 243 4.57 -11.38 -1.51
CA ALA A 243 4.63 -10.51 -2.67
C ALA A 243 4.91 -11.32 -3.96
N PRO A 244 4.69 -10.70 -5.15
CA PRO A 244 4.91 -11.37 -6.43
C PRO A 244 6.37 -11.82 -6.69
N ASP A 245 7.35 -11.22 -6.03
CA ASP A 245 8.77 -11.56 -6.10
C ASP A 245 9.20 -12.70 -5.16
N GLY A 246 8.24 -13.28 -4.42
CA GLY A 246 8.48 -14.32 -3.44
C GLY A 246 8.94 -13.80 -2.07
N SER A 247 9.18 -12.50 -1.91
CA SER A 247 9.36 -11.91 -0.58
C SER A 247 8.07 -12.01 0.23
N ARG A 248 8.18 -12.03 1.55
CA ARG A 248 7.01 -12.19 2.43
C ARG A 248 7.22 -11.49 3.76
N VAL A 249 6.13 -11.03 4.34
CA VAL A 249 6.08 -10.50 5.71
C VAL A 249 5.17 -11.36 6.58
N LEU A 250 5.52 -11.51 7.85
CA LEU A 250 4.68 -12.24 8.80
C LEU A 250 3.57 -11.33 9.29
N THR A 251 2.32 -11.78 9.17
CA THR A 251 1.16 -11.04 9.69
C THR A 251 0.63 -11.72 10.93
N VAL A 252 0.33 -10.90 11.94
CA VAL A 252 -0.21 -11.34 13.21
C VAL A 252 -1.61 -10.79 13.36
N PRO A 253 -2.62 -11.63 13.65
CA PRO A 253 -3.96 -11.12 13.89
C PRO A 253 -3.99 -10.31 15.19
N LEU A 254 -4.76 -9.24 15.18
CA LEU A 254 -5.19 -8.55 16.39
C LEU A 254 -6.50 -9.19 16.83
N ALA A 255 -6.53 -9.75 18.03
CA ALA A 255 -7.77 -10.27 18.60
C ALA A 255 -8.75 -9.10 18.84
N ASP A 256 -10.05 -9.32 18.61
CA ASP A 256 -11.09 -8.27 18.70
C ASP A 256 -11.16 -7.57 20.06
N ASP A 257 -10.73 -8.25 21.12
CA ASP A 257 -10.71 -7.78 22.50
C ASP A 257 -9.28 -7.45 23.02
N ALA A 258 -8.28 -7.52 22.16
CA ALA A 258 -6.87 -7.25 22.49
C ALA A 258 -6.52 -5.74 22.50
N ASP A 259 -7.51 -4.86 22.64
CA ASP A 259 -7.30 -3.43 22.82
C ASP A 259 -7.10 -3.08 24.31
N PRO A 260 -6.01 -2.40 24.68
CA PRO A 260 -5.74 -2.00 26.08
C PRO A 260 -6.87 -1.19 26.73
N VAL A 261 -7.59 -0.38 25.96
CA VAL A 261 -8.75 0.39 26.48
C VAL A 261 -9.88 -0.55 26.89
N SER A 262 -10.20 -1.53 26.05
CA SER A 262 -11.19 -2.57 26.32
C SER A 262 -10.82 -3.43 27.52
N LEU A 263 -9.53 -3.68 27.71
CA LEU A 263 -9.00 -4.37 28.90
C LEU A 263 -8.99 -3.51 30.16
N GLY A 264 -9.39 -2.25 30.07
CA GLY A 264 -9.56 -1.38 31.21
C GLY A 264 -8.27 -0.71 31.71
N PHE A 265 -7.23 -0.61 30.88
CA PHE A 265 -5.97 0.08 31.25
C PHE A 265 -6.21 1.52 31.73
N PRO A 266 -7.11 2.33 31.14
CA PRO A 266 -7.41 3.66 31.65
C PRO A 266 -8.03 3.67 33.08
N LEU A 267 -8.68 2.57 33.46
CA LEU A 267 -9.35 2.45 34.76
C LEU A 267 -8.38 1.98 35.83
N GLY A 268 -7.42 1.13 35.49
CA GLY A 268 -6.50 0.50 36.43
C GLY A 268 -7.18 -0.41 37.45
N GLY A 269 -6.42 -0.82 38.49
CA GLY A 269 -6.91 -1.51 39.69
C GLY A 269 -7.76 -2.76 39.39
N GLU A 270 -8.80 -2.96 40.23
CA GLU A 270 -9.64 -4.16 40.15
C GLU A 270 -10.46 -4.31 38.86
N ALA A 271 -10.85 -3.19 38.24
CA ALA A 271 -11.60 -3.22 36.98
C ALA A 271 -10.74 -3.76 35.83
N MET A 272 -9.49 -3.33 35.77
CA MET A 272 -8.50 -3.86 34.83
C MET A 272 -8.20 -5.34 35.14
N ALA A 273 -8.01 -5.72 36.41
CA ALA A 273 -7.70 -7.09 36.80
C ALA A 273 -8.80 -8.07 36.33
N ARG A 274 -10.05 -7.72 36.56
CA ARG A 274 -11.19 -8.58 36.13
C ARG A 274 -11.23 -8.77 34.61
N ARG A 275 -11.00 -7.71 33.83
CA ARG A 275 -11.04 -7.77 32.36
C ARG A 275 -9.86 -8.57 31.80
N VAL A 276 -8.65 -8.34 32.32
CA VAL A 276 -7.45 -9.11 31.93
C VAL A 276 -7.62 -10.58 32.27
N GLU A 277 -8.19 -10.91 33.42
CA GLU A 277 -8.46 -12.29 33.79
C GLU A 277 -9.49 -12.95 32.86
N THR A 278 -10.58 -12.25 32.56
CA THR A 278 -11.60 -12.75 31.62
C THR A 278 -10.98 -13.00 30.23
N PHE A 279 -10.15 -12.08 29.75
CA PHE A 279 -9.44 -12.20 28.49
C PHE A 279 -8.51 -13.42 28.45
N LEU A 280 -7.68 -13.62 29.48
CA LEU A 280 -6.72 -14.71 29.54
C LEU A 280 -7.35 -16.05 29.99
N GLY A 281 -8.43 -16.00 30.77
CA GLY A 281 -9.11 -17.20 31.30
C GLY A 281 -9.85 -18.02 30.25
N MET A 282 -10.14 -17.43 29.08
CA MET A 282 -10.80 -18.13 27.95
C MET A 282 -9.82 -18.95 27.11
N GLU A 283 -8.53 -18.85 27.35
CA GLU A 283 -7.50 -19.51 26.55
C GLU A 283 -6.62 -20.44 27.33
N THR A 284 -6.52 -21.69 26.88
CA THR A 284 -5.56 -22.68 27.36
C THR A 284 -4.29 -22.60 26.52
N SER A 285 -3.21 -22.04 27.04
CA SER A 285 -1.91 -22.12 26.38
C SER A 285 -1.16 -23.41 26.75
N GLN A 286 -0.60 -24.06 25.74
CA GLN A 286 0.33 -25.19 25.92
C GLN A 286 1.79 -24.73 26.13
N SER A 287 2.06 -23.43 25.99
CA SER A 287 3.38 -22.84 26.21
C SER A 287 3.63 -22.59 27.68
N ALA A 288 4.87 -22.78 28.12
CA ALA A 288 5.29 -22.46 29.49
C ALA A 288 5.20 -20.96 29.81
N ASP A 289 5.54 -20.10 28.83
CA ASP A 289 5.54 -18.64 28.93
C ASP A 289 4.78 -18.02 27.72
N PRO A 290 3.43 -18.07 27.75
CA PRO A 290 2.62 -17.56 26.64
C PRO A 290 2.64 -16.03 26.60
N THR A 291 2.70 -15.49 25.38
CA THR A 291 2.63 -14.05 25.15
C THR A 291 1.42 -13.69 24.29
N ARG A 292 0.72 -12.61 24.68
CA ARG A 292 -0.35 -11.98 23.90
C ARG A 292 0.07 -10.58 23.48
N VAL A 293 -0.19 -10.27 22.21
CA VAL A 293 0.06 -8.92 21.69
C VAL A 293 -1.21 -8.10 21.83
N LEU A 294 -1.07 -6.95 22.49
CA LEU A 294 -2.12 -5.93 22.61
C LEU A 294 -1.73 -4.76 21.73
N VAL A 295 -2.65 -4.24 20.95
CA VAL A 295 -2.40 -3.09 20.08
C VAL A 295 -3.37 -1.96 20.39
N GLN A 296 -2.80 -0.82 20.78
CA GLN A 296 -3.50 0.45 20.82
C GLN A 296 -3.36 1.12 19.45
N ALA A 297 -4.46 1.22 18.73
CA ALA A 297 -4.51 1.97 17.49
C ALA A 297 -4.77 3.46 17.78
N GLY A 298 -3.85 4.31 17.30
CA GLY A 298 -3.93 5.75 17.48
C GLY A 298 -3.43 6.27 18.82
N VAL A 299 -3.29 7.59 18.90
CA VAL A 299 -2.88 8.30 20.12
C VAL A 299 -4.12 8.76 20.87
N VAL A 300 -4.25 8.35 22.12
CA VAL A 300 -5.37 8.70 22.98
C VAL A 300 -4.94 9.57 24.15
N ASP A 301 -5.77 10.50 24.57
CA ASP A 301 -5.47 11.41 25.70
C ASP A 301 -5.25 10.67 27.02
N THR A 302 -5.81 9.46 27.14
CA THR A 302 -5.67 8.61 28.34
C THR A 302 -4.34 7.86 28.39
N LEU A 303 -3.51 7.91 27.36
CA LEU A 303 -2.25 7.14 27.25
C LEU A 303 -1.30 7.29 28.45
N PRO A 304 -1.07 8.50 29.01
CA PRO A 304 -0.23 8.64 30.21
C PRO A 304 -0.82 7.93 31.45
N GLY A 305 -2.15 7.96 31.59
CA GLY A 305 -2.85 7.24 32.66
C GLY A 305 -2.74 5.72 32.51
N MET A 306 -2.78 5.23 31.28
CA MET A 306 -2.60 3.81 30.96
C MET A 306 -1.18 3.34 31.30
N VAL A 307 -0.13 4.12 30.98
CA VAL A 307 1.25 3.83 31.35
C VAL A 307 1.41 3.76 32.87
N ALA A 308 0.81 4.71 33.60
CA ALA A 308 0.82 4.70 35.08
C ALA A 308 0.10 3.46 35.63
N ALA A 309 -1.03 3.06 35.06
CA ALA A 309 -1.76 1.86 35.44
C ALA A 309 -0.93 0.57 35.22
N VAL A 310 -0.20 0.49 34.10
CA VAL A 310 0.71 -0.64 33.81
C VAL A 310 1.85 -0.70 34.85
N ARG A 311 2.41 0.43 35.24
CA ARG A 311 3.45 0.45 36.29
C ARG A 311 2.90 -0.03 37.60
N ALA A 312 1.74 0.44 38.03
CA ALA A 312 1.06 -0.03 39.24
C ALA A 312 0.73 -1.53 39.15
N TRP A 313 0.27 -2.00 38.01
CA TRP A 313 0.03 -3.42 37.74
C TRP A 313 1.28 -4.26 37.95
N ASN A 314 2.37 -3.94 37.25
CA ASN A 314 3.62 -4.70 37.30
C ASN A 314 4.30 -4.62 38.69
N SER A 315 3.94 -3.65 39.53
CA SER A 315 4.36 -3.63 40.94
C SER A 315 3.50 -4.53 41.84
N SER A 316 2.29 -4.87 41.40
CA SER A 316 1.35 -5.72 42.14
C SER A 316 1.43 -7.19 41.76
N TYR A 317 1.66 -7.47 40.47
CA TYR A 317 1.68 -8.81 39.90
C TYR A 317 2.98 -9.07 39.14
N ALA A 318 3.58 -10.25 39.35
CA ALA A 318 4.68 -10.72 38.52
C ALA A 318 4.16 -11.20 37.14
N PHE A 319 2.97 -11.83 37.12
CA PHE A 319 2.23 -12.23 35.93
C PHE A 319 0.71 -12.09 36.17
N PRO A 320 -0.08 -11.79 35.13
CA PRO A 320 0.33 -11.39 33.78
C PRO A 320 1.26 -10.17 33.84
N ARG A 321 2.41 -10.28 33.18
CA ARG A 321 3.32 -9.15 33.05
C ARG A 321 2.93 -8.32 31.84
N ILE A 322 2.82 -7.01 31.99
CA ILE A 322 2.54 -6.09 30.89
C ILE A 322 3.84 -5.40 30.49
N VAL A 323 4.26 -5.60 29.26
CA VAL A 323 5.45 -4.99 28.66
C VAL A 323 5.00 -3.96 27.64
N ILE A 324 5.35 -2.70 27.89
CA ILE A 324 5.21 -1.65 26.85
C ILE A 324 6.39 -1.86 25.92
N GLY A 325 6.12 -2.39 24.72
CA GLY A 325 7.13 -2.88 23.83
C GLY A 325 7.27 -2.05 22.57
N GLY A 326 8.40 -2.27 21.92
CA GLY A 326 8.69 -1.81 20.57
C GLY A 326 8.67 -2.98 19.58
N ALA A 327 9.10 -2.68 18.37
CA ALA A 327 9.15 -3.64 17.27
C ALA A 327 10.07 -4.83 17.56
N GLU A 328 11.19 -4.62 18.27
CA GLU A 328 12.13 -5.69 18.62
C GLU A 328 11.53 -6.72 19.61
N ASP A 329 10.62 -6.28 20.45
CA ASP A 329 9.93 -7.18 21.38
C ASP A 329 8.93 -8.06 20.64
N LEU A 330 8.25 -7.51 19.63
CA LEU A 330 7.38 -8.27 18.74
C LEU A 330 8.18 -9.31 17.93
N ASP A 331 9.32 -8.95 17.38
CA ASP A 331 10.21 -9.88 16.68
C ASP A 331 10.56 -11.08 17.54
N ARG A 332 10.86 -10.87 18.82
CA ARG A 332 11.18 -11.93 19.77
C ARG A 332 10.00 -12.86 20.06
N VAL A 333 8.81 -12.30 20.22
CA VAL A 333 7.57 -13.06 20.43
C VAL A 333 7.21 -13.91 19.22
N LEU A 334 7.38 -13.36 18.02
CA LEU A 334 6.96 -13.99 16.78
C LEU A 334 7.97 -14.98 16.22
N ALA A 335 9.23 -14.92 16.63
CA ALA A 335 10.23 -15.94 16.26
C ALA A 335 9.76 -17.36 16.61
N VAL A 336 8.97 -17.52 17.66
CA VAL A 336 8.38 -18.80 18.07
C VAL A 336 7.16 -19.18 17.22
N SER A 337 6.44 -18.19 16.66
CA SER A 337 5.18 -18.40 15.91
C SER A 337 5.40 -18.58 14.41
N SER A 338 6.58 -18.28 13.89
CA SER A 338 6.88 -18.31 12.44
C SER A 338 6.78 -19.72 11.83
N ASP A 339 7.08 -20.75 12.62
CA ASP A 339 7.12 -22.16 12.14
C ASP A 339 5.73 -22.73 11.87
N THR A 340 4.70 -22.19 12.47
CA THR A 340 3.30 -22.63 12.31
C THR A 340 2.49 -21.78 11.34
N ALA A 341 3.06 -20.67 10.86
CA ALA A 341 2.36 -19.73 10.00
C ALA A 341 2.11 -20.33 8.60
N THR A 342 0.88 -20.27 8.13
CA THR A 342 0.49 -20.64 6.76
C THR A 342 0.59 -19.46 5.81
N THR A 343 0.69 -19.72 4.50
CA THR A 343 0.72 -18.64 3.52
C THR A 343 -0.69 -18.21 3.16
N VAL A 344 -0.92 -16.90 3.13
CA VAL A 344 -2.19 -16.31 2.65
C VAL A 344 -2.44 -16.79 1.22
N PRO A 345 -3.64 -17.32 0.90
CA PRO A 345 -4.01 -17.61 -0.48
C PRO A 345 -4.00 -16.33 -1.33
N ALA A 346 -3.94 -16.50 -2.64
CA ALA A 346 -3.99 -15.36 -3.55
C ALA A 346 -5.20 -14.47 -3.24
N LEU A 347 -4.92 -13.23 -2.84
CA LEU A 347 -5.96 -12.27 -2.50
C LEU A 347 -6.65 -11.78 -3.77
N ALA A 348 -7.96 -11.61 -3.70
CA ALA A 348 -8.69 -10.92 -4.76
C ALA A 348 -8.19 -9.48 -4.88
N ALA A 349 -8.22 -8.95 -6.10
CA ALA A 349 -7.89 -7.55 -6.30
C ALA A 349 -8.93 -6.66 -5.60
N PRO A 350 -8.51 -5.62 -4.88
CA PRO A 350 -9.44 -4.76 -4.17
C PRO A 350 -10.29 -3.94 -5.14
N GLU A 351 -11.55 -3.79 -4.77
CA GLU A 351 -12.53 -3.00 -5.47
C GLU A 351 -12.93 -1.79 -4.63
N PHE A 352 -12.94 -0.63 -5.25
CA PHE A 352 -13.31 0.61 -4.58
C PHE A 352 -14.68 1.11 -5.05
N PRO A 353 -15.39 1.90 -4.23
CA PRO A 353 -16.53 2.66 -4.71
C PRO A 353 -16.06 3.68 -5.76
N ARG A 354 -16.99 4.18 -6.57
CA ARG A 354 -16.70 5.23 -7.55
C ARG A 354 -15.97 6.39 -6.86
N PRO A 355 -14.79 6.81 -7.38
CA PRO A 355 -14.06 7.92 -6.79
C PRO A 355 -14.84 9.23 -6.99
N SER A 356 -14.75 10.14 -6.01
CA SER A 356 -15.22 11.52 -6.20
C SER A 356 -14.29 12.26 -7.15
N SER A 357 -14.82 13.31 -7.79
CA SER A 357 -14.03 14.20 -8.66
C SER A 357 -12.78 14.73 -7.98
N THR A 358 -12.90 15.21 -6.75
CA THR A 358 -11.77 15.73 -5.96
C THR A 358 -10.64 14.71 -5.77
N VAL A 359 -11.00 13.43 -5.58
CA VAL A 359 -9.98 12.36 -5.48
C VAL A 359 -9.29 12.17 -6.82
N VAL A 360 -10.04 12.11 -7.92
CA VAL A 360 -9.46 11.94 -9.26
C VAL A 360 -8.53 13.10 -9.62
N GLU A 361 -8.97 14.35 -9.41
CA GLU A 361 -8.17 15.56 -9.65
C GLU A 361 -6.87 15.57 -8.85
N ARG A 362 -6.93 15.24 -7.56
CA ARG A 362 -5.75 15.14 -6.71
C ARG A 362 -4.78 14.08 -7.24
N VAL A 363 -5.25 12.88 -7.57
CA VAL A 363 -4.39 11.79 -8.07
C VAL A 363 -3.74 12.16 -9.40
N VAL A 364 -4.48 12.82 -10.31
CA VAL A 364 -3.93 13.31 -11.57
C VAL A 364 -2.83 14.36 -11.33
N ALA A 365 -3.05 15.30 -10.42
CA ALA A 365 -2.06 16.32 -10.06
C ALA A 365 -0.81 15.71 -9.40
N ASP A 366 -0.99 14.78 -8.45
CA ASP A 366 0.11 14.07 -7.77
C ASP A 366 0.97 13.29 -8.76
N ARG A 367 0.34 12.60 -9.75
CA ARG A 367 1.05 11.86 -10.80
C ARG A 367 1.80 12.76 -11.76
N ALA A 368 1.20 13.87 -12.19
CA ALA A 368 1.88 14.86 -13.03
C ALA A 368 3.13 15.39 -12.33
N LEU A 369 3.02 15.75 -11.05
CA LEU A 369 4.16 16.18 -10.24
C LEU A 369 5.21 15.09 -10.08
N ALA A 370 4.82 13.82 -9.92
CA ALA A 370 5.75 12.70 -9.83
C ALA A 370 6.55 12.51 -11.13
N VAL A 371 5.90 12.66 -12.29
CA VAL A 371 6.57 12.61 -13.61
C VAL A 371 7.52 13.80 -13.78
N ASP A 372 7.13 15.00 -13.36
CA ASP A 372 8.01 16.19 -13.40
C ASP A 372 9.26 15.97 -12.56
N ARG A 373 9.11 15.54 -11.32
CA ARG A 373 10.23 15.20 -10.43
C ARG A 373 11.11 14.08 -11.00
N HIS A 374 10.49 13.09 -11.65
CA HIS A 374 11.22 12.00 -12.28
C HIS A 374 12.10 12.51 -13.43
N VAL A 375 11.59 13.40 -14.29
CA VAL A 375 12.35 14.05 -15.37
C VAL A 375 13.48 14.91 -14.81
N GLU A 376 13.20 15.71 -13.78
CA GLU A 376 14.21 16.54 -13.12
C GLU A 376 15.32 15.64 -12.51
N ALA A 377 14.97 14.63 -11.74
CA ALA A 377 15.92 13.71 -11.12
C ALA A 377 16.80 12.99 -12.16
N MET A 378 16.24 12.68 -13.33
CA MET A 378 16.95 12.03 -14.42
C MET A 378 17.96 12.96 -15.09
N LEU A 379 17.64 14.24 -15.28
CA LEU A 379 18.49 15.20 -15.97
C LEU A 379 19.44 15.96 -15.04
N ALA A 380 19.07 16.10 -13.74
CA ALA A 380 19.85 16.85 -12.76
C ALA A 380 21.32 16.42 -12.66
N PRO A 381 21.68 15.12 -12.63
CA PRO A 381 23.08 14.69 -12.59
C PRO A 381 23.88 15.14 -13.82
N ILE A 382 23.25 15.12 -14.99
CA ILE A 382 23.89 15.57 -16.24
C ILE A 382 24.10 17.09 -16.20
N ALA A 383 23.05 17.83 -15.82
CA ALA A 383 23.09 19.27 -15.74
C ALA A 383 24.11 19.79 -14.72
N ALA A 384 24.10 19.22 -13.51
CA ALA A 384 25.04 19.56 -12.45
C ALA A 384 26.51 19.34 -12.86
N LEU A 385 26.77 18.26 -13.59
CA LEU A 385 28.11 17.95 -14.08
C LEU A 385 28.53 18.80 -15.27
N LEU A 386 27.60 19.34 -16.04
CA LEU A 386 27.87 20.29 -17.13
C LEU A 386 28.17 21.70 -16.60
N ASP A 387 27.42 22.17 -15.61
CA ASP A 387 27.50 23.50 -15.05
C ASP A 387 28.54 23.63 -13.92
N GLY A 388 28.85 22.54 -13.25
CA GLY A 388 29.74 22.51 -12.08
C GLY A 388 29.05 22.86 -10.76
N ASP A 389 27.75 23.15 -10.77
CA ASP A 389 26.95 23.41 -9.60
C ASP A 389 26.18 22.17 -9.14
N ALA A 390 26.03 22.00 -7.82
CA ALA A 390 25.36 20.83 -7.24
C ALA A 390 23.83 20.86 -7.43
N VAL A 391 23.24 22.04 -7.61
CA VAL A 391 21.78 22.22 -7.75
C VAL A 391 21.48 23.09 -8.96
N VAL A 392 20.79 22.52 -9.94
CA VAL A 392 20.34 23.20 -11.16
C VAL A 392 18.81 23.30 -11.13
N ALA A 393 18.29 24.53 -11.19
CA ALA A 393 16.85 24.78 -11.07
C ALA A 393 16.02 24.26 -12.25
N ASP A 394 16.57 24.24 -13.47
CA ASP A 394 15.92 23.72 -14.68
C ASP A 394 16.96 22.94 -15.50
N PRO A 395 17.16 21.65 -15.17
CA PRO A 395 18.17 20.82 -15.83
C PRO A 395 17.97 20.69 -17.34
N ALA A 396 16.73 20.59 -17.79
CA ALA A 396 16.44 20.40 -19.20
C ALA A 396 16.75 21.64 -20.03
N ARG A 397 16.44 22.83 -19.50
CA ARG A 397 16.77 24.11 -20.15
C ARG A 397 18.28 24.37 -20.16
N LEU A 398 18.99 24.02 -19.09
CA LEU A 398 20.45 24.11 -19.07
C LEU A 398 21.08 23.23 -20.15
N ILE A 399 20.66 21.96 -20.22
CA ILE A 399 21.18 21.03 -21.25
C ILE A 399 20.86 21.58 -22.64
N SER A 400 19.63 22.10 -22.88
CA SER A 400 19.25 22.64 -24.19
C SER A 400 20.14 23.84 -24.62
N ALA A 401 20.51 24.68 -23.69
CA ALA A 401 21.43 25.84 -23.96
C ALA A 401 22.88 25.39 -24.24
N MET A 402 23.25 24.21 -23.81
CA MET A 402 24.62 23.66 -23.96
C MET A 402 24.74 22.62 -25.09
N ILE A 403 23.69 22.35 -25.84
CA ILE A 403 23.74 21.43 -26.99
C ILE A 403 24.67 21.97 -28.08
N ASP A 404 25.64 21.13 -28.52
CA ASP A 404 26.50 21.45 -29.66
C ASP A 404 25.72 21.26 -30.99
N SER A 405 25.10 22.35 -31.44
CA SER A 405 24.37 22.37 -32.72
C SER A 405 24.47 23.75 -33.39
N ARG A 406 24.92 23.76 -34.63
CA ARG A 406 25.01 25.00 -35.44
C ARG A 406 23.63 25.47 -35.95
N VAL A 407 22.64 24.64 -35.85
CA VAL A 407 21.26 24.92 -36.32
C VAL A 407 20.28 24.84 -35.17
N PRO A 408 19.26 25.69 -35.16
CA PRO A 408 18.21 25.61 -34.16
C PRO A 408 17.42 24.27 -34.31
N GLY A 409 16.80 23.87 -33.22
CA GLY A 409 16.00 22.65 -33.19
C GLY A 409 15.36 22.45 -31.82
N TRP A 410 15.13 21.21 -31.47
CA TRP A 410 14.45 20.83 -30.25
C TRP A 410 15.24 19.79 -29.46
N LEU A 411 15.41 20.03 -28.17
CA LEU A 411 15.78 18.99 -27.21
C LEU A 411 14.49 18.22 -26.84
N VAL A 412 14.41 16.98 -27.27
CA VAL A 412 13.26 16.10 -26.94
C VAL A 412 13.65 15.20 -25.78
N VAL A 413 12.96 15.34 -24.66
CA VAL A 413 13.18 14.55 -23.44
C VAL A 413 12.18 13.41 -23.36
N ASN A 414 12.68 12.21 -23.08
CA ASN A 414 11.88 10.99 -22.93
C ASN A 414 11.84 10.56 -21.44
N PRO A 415 10.69 10.73 -20.73
CA PRO A 415 10.55 10.32 -19.35
C PRO A 415 10.41 8.81 -19.17
N SER A 416 10.23 8.06 -20.25
CA SER A 416 10.00 6.61 -20.21
C SER A 416 11.30 5.83 -19.90
N PRO A 417 11.24 4.76 -19.10
CA PRO A 417 12.35 3.83 -18.93
C PRO A 417 12.68 2.99 -20.19
N PHE A 418 11.94 3.22 -21.27
CA PHE A 418 12.14 2.53 -22.54
C PHE A 418 12.51 3.50 -23.65
N ARG A 419 13.39 3.06 -24.56
CA ARG A 419 13.66 3.77 -25.82
C ARG A 419 12.33 3.94 -26.58
N ARG A 420 12.13 5.10 -27.21
CA ARG A 420 10.83 5.45 -27.72
C ARG A 420 10.86 6.10 -29.11
N THR A 421 9.95 5.67 -29.97
CA THR A 421 9.54 6.35 -31.20
C THR A 421 8.10 6.78 -31.02
N ASP A 422 7.83 8.08 -31.05
CA ASP A 422 6.51 8.65 -30.83
C ASP A 422 6.43 10.06 -31.39
N THR A 423 5.27 10.70 -31.31
CA THR A 423 5.10 12.11 -31.63
C THR A 423 5.36 13.01 -30.43
N VAL A 424 5.95 14.18 -30.69
CA VAL A 424 6.08 15.25 -29.71
C VAL A 424 5.31 16.47 -30.21
N GLN A 425 4.56 17.09 -29.30
CA GLN A 425 3.91 18.36 -29.55
C GLN A 425 4.91 19.49 -29.24
N LEU A 426 5.14 20.33 -30.24
CA LEU A 426 5.98 21.52 -30.11
C LEU A 426 5.20 22.66 -29.44
N PRO A 427 5.86 23.65 -28.82
CA PRO A 427 5.20 24.75 -28.13
C PRO A 427 4.28 25.61 -29.02
N ASP A 428 4.50 25.59 -30.32
CA ASP A 428 3.67 26.30 -31.31
C ASP A 428 2.48 25.48 -31.82
N GLY A 429 2.24 24.28 -31.25
CA GLY A 429 1.14 23.39 -31.60
C GLY A 429 1.42 22.43 -32.75
N ARG A 430 2.58 22.56 -33.43
CA ARG A 430 3.01 21.59 -34.44
C ARG A 430 3.29 20.21 -33.83
N LEU A 431 3.10 19.15 -34.55
CA LEU A 431 3.49 17.80 -34.22
C LEU A 431 4.73 17.38 -34.99
N GLN A 432 5.60 16.64 -34.38
CA GLN A 432 6.79 16.07 -34.98
C GLN A 432 6.95 14.60 -34.57
N LEU A 433 7.15 13.72 -35.55
CA LEU A 433 7.57 12.34 -35.26
C LEU A 433 9.05 12.36 -34.87
N VAL A 434 9.36 11.71 -33.77
CA VAL A 434 10.73 11.52 -33.29
C VAL A 434 11.02 10.06 -33.10
N THR A 435 12.22 9.62 -33.49
CA THR A 435 12.62 8.23 -33.47
C THR A 435 13.74 8.00 -32.49
N ASP A 436 13.73 6.83 -31.87
CA ASP A 436 14.83 6.33 -31.07
C ASP A 436 15.31 7.24 -29.94
N VAL A 437 14.40 8.05 -29.32
CA VAL A 437 14.76 8.84 -28.16
C VAL A 437 15.16 7.90 -27.02
N PRO A 438 16.38 8.05 -26.47
CA PRO A 438 16.89 7.14 -25.44
C PRO A 438 15.96 7.02 -24.24
N SER A 439 15.96 5.87 -23.59
CA SER A 439 15.28 5.69 -22.30
C SER A 439 15.84 6.67 -21.26
N LEU A 440 14.97 7.32 -20.50
CA LEU A 440 15.36 8.28 -19.46
C LEU A 440 16.46 9.24 -19.93
N GLY A 441 16.26 9.78 -21.13
CA GLY A 441 17.28 10.58 -21.80
C GLY A 441 16.69 11.63 -22.71
N TYR A 442 17.54 12.15 -23.56
CA TYR A 442 17.15 13.17 -24.51
C TYR A 442 17.80 12.95 -25.89
N ALA A 443 17.19 13.54 -26.90
CA ALA A 443 17.75 13.66 -28.24
C ALA A 443 17.53 15.07 -28.79
N PHE A 444 18.55 15.61 -29.45
CA PHE A 444 18.39 16.81 -30.24
C PHE A 444 17.83 16.40 -31.62
N VAL A 445 16.76 17.06 -32.03
CA VAL A 445 16.11 16.88 -33.33
C VAL A 445 16.00 18.19 -34.06
N LEU A 446 16.15 18.16 -35.39
CA LEU A 446 15.91 19.33 -36.24
C LEU A 446 14.43 19.64 -36.26
N ASP A 447 14.08 20.91 -36.39
CA ASP A 447 12.68 21.33 -36.53
C ASP A 447 12.08 20.84 -37.86
N GLN A 448 11.21 19.85 -37.76
CA GLN A 448 10.44 19.27 -38.86
C GLN A 448 8.96 19.14 -38.47
N GLY A 449 8.52 19.93 -37.49
CA GLY A 449 7.14 19.92 -37.03
C GLY A 449 6.16 20.38 -38.13
N VAL A 450 5.04 19.68 -38.21
CA VAL A 450 3.97 19.96 -39.16
C VAL A 450 2.69 20.40 -38.47
N LEU A 451 2.00 21.36 -39.01
CA LEU A 451 0.65 21.74 -38.60
C LEU A 451 -0.37 20.82 -39.24
N PRO A 452 -1.46 20.49 -38.58
CA PRO A 452 -2.57 19.79 -39.19
C PRO A 452 -3.21 20.64 -40.29
N GLU A 453 -3.41 20.06 -41.45
CA GLU A 453 -4.11 20.69 -42.57
C GLU A 453 -5.52 20.09 -42.72
N ALA A 454 -6.54 20.95 -42.81
CA ALA A 454 -7.90 20.51 -43.04
C ALA A 454 -8.04 19.96 -44.47
N ASP A 455 -8.47 18.70 -44.61
CA ASP A 455 -8.66 18.02 -45.89
C ASP A 455 -10.14 17.93 -46.26
N ALA A 456 -11.02 17.73 -45.30
CA ALA A 456 -12.45 17.66 -45.52
C ALA A 456 -13.24 18.16 -44.29
N VAL A 457 -14.24 18.97 -44.53
CA VAL A 457 -15.22 19.40 -43.55
C VAL A 457 -16.56 18.72 -43.83
N GLY A 458 -17.12 18.12 -42.81
CA GLY A 458 -18.10 17.12 -42.94
C GLY A 458 -19.52 17.48 -43.32
N ALA A 459 -20.00 16.87 -44.32
CA ALA A 459 -21.39 16.54 -44.55
C ALA A 459 -21.68 15.05 -44.17
N PRO A 460 -22.92 14.58 -44.15
CA PRO A 460 -23.45 13.50 -43.33
C PRO A 460 -22.97 12.05 -43.59
N ALA A 461 -21.91 11.82 -44.34
CA ALA A 461 -21.28 10.49 -44.41
C ALA A 461 -20.52 10.18 -43.14
N ALA A 462 -20.61 8.96 -42.65
CA ALA A 462 -19.90 8.52 -41.44
C ALA A 462 -18.39 8.81 -41.53
N PRO A 463 -17.82 9.68 -40.70
CA PRO A 463 -16.42 10.05 -40.77
C PRO A 463 -15.52 8.85 -40.49
N ARG A 464 -14.60 8.56 -41.40
CA ARG A 464 -13.67 7.42 -41.29
C ARG A 464 -12.27 7.82 -41.69
N ILE A 465 -11.30 7.33 -40.91
CA ILE A 465 -9.86 7.42 -41.21
C ILE A 465 -9.18 6.08 -41.04
N GLY A 466 -7.96 5.93 -41.54
CA GLY A 466 -7.16 4.74 -41.37
C GLY A 466 -5.67 5.04 -41.46
N GLY A 467 -4.88 4.38 -40.63
CA GLY A 467 -3.43 4.37 -40.61
C GLY A 467 -2.87 3.02 -41.05
N ALA A 468 -1.66 2.69 -40.60
CA ALA A 468 -0.99 1.43 -40.95
C ALA A 468 -1.77 0.19 -40.46
N ASP A 469 -2.10 0.14 -39.17
CA ASP A 469 -2.64 -1.05 -38.52
C ASP A 469 -4.14 -0.99 -38.23
N VAL A 470 -4.68 0.20 -38.06
CA VAL A 470 -6.08 0.38 -37.63
C VAL A 470 -6.84 1.36 -38.50
N SER A 471 -8.15 1.22 -38.53
CA SER A 471 -9.09 2.21 -39.05
C SER A 471 -10.17 2.51 -38.03
N VAL A 472 -10.59 3.78 -38.00
CA VAL A 472 -11.58 4.32 -37.07
C VAL A 472 -12.74 4.93 -37.83
N ALA A 473 -13.97 4.73 -37.35
CA ALA A 473 -15.14 5.45 -37.81
C ALA A 473 -15.95 5.97 -36.64
N LEU A 474 -16.43 7.21 -36.72
CA LEU A 474 -17.30 7.80 -35.73
C LEU A 474 -18.78 7.50 -36.00
N ASP A 475 -19.55 7.52 -34.95
CA ASP A 475 -21.01 7.52 -35.03
C ASP A 475 -21.51 8.90 -35.49
N PRO A 476 -22.32 8.96 -36.51
CA PRO A 476 -22.76 10.25 -37.10
C PRO A 476 -23.75 11.00 -36.20
N SER A 477 -24.31 10.36 -35.18
CA SER A 477 -25.26 11.00 -34.27
C SER A 477 -24.61 11.55 -33.02
N SER A 478 -23.67 10.80 -32.43
CA SER A 478 -23.03 11.12 -31.12
C SER A 478 -21.57 11.59 -31.24
N GLY A 479 -20.88 11.29 -32.33
CA GLY A 479 -19.44 11.51 -32.48
C GLY A 479 -18.57 10.55 -31.67
N ALA A 480 -19.16 9.55 -31.04
CA ALA A 480 -18.41 8.47 -30.39
C ALA A 480 -17.73 7.58 -31.45
N ILE A 481 -16.71 6.84 -31.07
CA ILE A 481 -16.05 5.89 -31.97
C ILE A 481 -16.96 4.67 -32.12
N ARG A 482 -17.58 4.51 -33.27
CA ARG A 482 -18.45 3.37 -33.57
C ARG A 482 -17.69 2.13 -34.03
N SER A 483 -16.54 2.30 -34.68
CA SER A 483 -15.73 1.21 -35.22
C SER A 483 -14.26 1.48 -34.98
N LEU A 484 -13.58 0.48 -34.42
CA LEU A 484 -12.12 0.39 -34.30
C LEU A 484 -11.72 -0.95 -34.92
N ARG A 485 -11.27 -0.93 -36.18
CA ARG A 485 -11.01 -2.14 -36.94
C ARG A 485 -9.54 -2.33 -37.24
N GLN A 486 -9.02 -3.49 -36.88
CA GLN A 486 -7.66 -3.88 -37.26
C GLN A 486 -7.61 -4.21 -38.75
N ARG A 487 -6.79 -3.49 -39.52
CA ARG A 487 -6.80 -3.59 -40.99
C ARG A 487 -6.31 -4.93 -41.50
N ARG A 488 -5.25 -5.48 -40.90
CA ARG A 488 -4.65 -6.74 -41.32
C ARG A 488 -5.59 -7.95 -41.18
N THR A 489 -6.32 -8.03 -40.06
CA THR A 489 -7.21 -9.15 -39.73
C THR A 489 -8.66 -8.88 -40.07
N GLY A 490 -9.05 -7.64 -40.31
CA GLY A 490 -10.43 -7.21 -40.48
C GLY A 490 -11.25 -7.23 -39.18
N ARG A 491 -10.65 -7.51 -38.06
CA ARG A 491 -11.34 -7.65 -36.77
C ARG A 491 -11.88 -6.31 -36.27
N GLU A 492 -13.14 -6.31 -35.85
CA GLU A 492 -13.76 -5.20 -35.13
C GLU A 492 -13.55 -5.34 -33.62
N TRP A 493 -13.09 -4.28 -32.98
CA TRP A 493 -12.76 -4.26 -31.58
C TRP A 493 -13.79 -3.55 -30.71
N LEU A 494 -14.73 -2.80 -31.30
CA LEU A 494 -15.81 -2.12 -30.57
C LEU A 494 -17.17 -2.71 -30.94
N ARG A 495 -18.13 -2.57 -30.06
CA ARG A 495 -19.53 -2.95 -30.29
C ARG A 495 -20.49 -1.93 -29.66
N ASN A 496 -21.75 -2.01 -30.03
CA ASN A 496 -22.93 -1.29 -29.50
C ASN A 496 -22.71 0.20 -29.20
N VAL A 497 -22.33 0.53 -27.97
CA VAL A 497 -22.14 1.90 -27.51
C VAL A 497 -20.89 2.53 -28.12
N GLY A 498 -19.96 1.69 -28.60
CA GLY A 498 -18.73 2.15 -29.21
C GLY A 498 -17.66 2.51 -28.15
N GLY A 499 -16.83 3.50 -28.51
CA GLY A 499 -15.75 4.00 -27.66
C GLY A 499 -15.76 5.52 -27.55
N ASN A 500 -15.16 6.04 -26.49
CA ASN A 500 -15.19 7.46 -26.18
C ASN A 500 -16.62 8.02 -26.09
N ALA A 501 -17.56 7.17 -25.63
CA ALA A 501 -18.94 7.53 -25.53
C ALA A 501 -19.16 8.44 -24.32
N LEU A 502 -19.83 9.55 -24.56
CA LEU A 502 -20.30 10.52 -23.59
C LEU A 502 -21.68 10.96 -24.07
N SER A 503 -22.60 11.33 -23.18
CA SER A 503 -23.91 11.83 -23.56
C SER A 503 -23.81 13.16 -24.33
N ALA A 504 -23.64 13.06 -25.63
CA ALA A 504 -23.43 14.18 -26.54
C ALA A 504 -23.94 13.90 -27.96
N LYS A 505 -24.18 14.96 -28.73
CA LYS A 505 -24.60 14.95 -30.10
C LYS A 505 -23.46 15.48 -31.00
N LEU A 506 -23.21 14.85 -32.13
CA LEU A 506 -22.28 15.36 -33.14
C LEU A 506 -22.90 16.54 -33.89
N GLU A 507 -22.26 17.69 -33.85
CA GLU A 507 -22.67 18.90 -34.57
C GLU A 507 -21.90 19.04 -35.88
N ALA A 508 -20.60 18.80 -35.86
CA ALA A 508 -19.73 18.87 -37.04
C ALA A 508 -18.53 17.95 -36.89
N TRP A 509 -17.86 17.66 -37.97
CA TRP A 509 -16.57 16.99 -37.95
C TRP A 509 -15.64 17.51 -39.05
N GLU A 510 -14.36 17.35 -38.83
CA GLU A 510 -13.28 17.73 -39.71
C GLU A 510 -12.25 16.61 -39.80
N ARG A 511 -11.71 16.36 -41.01
CA ARG A 511 -10.54 15.52 -41.20
C ARG A 511 -9.32 16.39 -41.42
N ARG A 512 -8.31 16.16 -40.61
CA ARG A 512 -7.01 16.85 -40.68
C ARG A 512 -5.93 15.84 -41.05
N ILE A 513 -5.03 16.21 -41.94
CA ILE A 513 -3.87 15.42 -42.34
C ILE A 513 -2.64 16.05 -41.73
N LEU A 514 -1.78 15.22 -41.12
CA LEU A 514 -0.42 15.52 -40.71
C LEU A 514 0.51 14.70 -41.59
N PRO A 515 1.03 15.26 -42.66
CA PRO A 515 1.75 14.48 -43.70
C PRO A 515 2.90 13.66 -43.11
N GLY A 516 2.89 12.33 -43.37
CA GLY A 516 3.91 11.39 -42.87
C GLY A 516 3.87 11.08 -41.39
N ILE A 517 2.87 11.59 -40.65
CA ILE A 517 2.71 11.36 -39.20
C ILE A 517 1.38 10.66 -38.92
N ALA A 518 0.24 11.29 -39.26
CA ALA A 518 -1.06 10.80 -38.83
C ALA A 518 -2.21 11.43 -39.62
N THR A 519 -3.39 10.85 -39.52
CA THR A 519 -4.67 11.49 -39.88
C THR A 519 -5.52 11.63 -38.61
N GLN A 520 -6.20 12.78 -38.50
CA GLN A 520 -7.08 13.10 -37.37
C GLN A 520 -8.53 13.22 -37.81
N LEU A 521 -9.46 12.75 -36.98
CA LEU A 521 -10.86 13.14 -37.00
C LEU A 521 -11.13 14.06 -35.80
N VAL A 522 -11.56 15.27 -36.09
CA VAL A 522 -11.96 16.25 -35.08
C VAL A 522 -13.49 16.29 -35.07
N ALA A 523 -14.11 15.87 -34.00
CA ALA A 523 -15.55 15.89 -33.79
C ALA A 523 -15.92 17.04 -32.85
N GLN A 524 -16.73 17.97 -33.35
CA GLN A 524 -17.40 18.99 -32.56
C GLN A 524 -18.72 18.42 -32.06
N ARG A 525 -18.84 18.28 -30.78
CA ARG A 525 -20.00 17.67 -30.10
C ARG A 525 -20.67 18.66 -29.17
N SER A 526 -21.94 18.51 -28.91
CA SER A 526 -22.67 19.29 -27.91
C SER A 526 -23.33 18.36 -26.88
N SER A 527 -23.32 18.78 -25.65
CA SER A 527 -23.98 18.11 -24.53
C SER A 527 -24.81 19.12 -23.74
N VAL A 528 -26.01 18.70 -23.32
CA VAL A 528 -26.85 19.52 -22.44
C VAL A 528 -26.17 19.74 -21.08
N GLU A 529 -25.40 18.76 -20.61
CA GLU A 529 -24.74 18.81 -19.32
C GLU A 529 -23.37 19.47 -19.37
N HIS A 530 -22.61 19.27 -20.49
CA HIS A 530 -21.20 19.63 -20.55
C HIS A 530 -20.89 20.76 -21.56
N GLY A 531 -21.88 21.28 -22.27
CA GLY A 531 -21.69 22.31 -23.30
C GLY A 531 -20.97 21.75 -24.54
N ALA A 532 -20.07 22.56 -25.12
CA ALA A 532 -19.29 22.16 -26.27
C ALA A 532 -18.18 21.17 -25.89
N ILE A 533 -17.99 20.14 -26.72
CA ILE A 533 -16.96 19.12 -26.56
C ILE A 533 -16.24 18.96 -27.88
N GLU A 534 -14.92 19.12 -27.85
CA GLU A 534 -14.06 18.77 -29.01
C GLU A 534 -13.41 17.40 -28.72
N SER A 535 -13.56 16.46 -29.62
CA SER A 535 -12.90 15.16 -29.56
C SER A 535 -12.02 14.95 -30.79
N VAL A 536 -10.72 14.80 -30.57
CA VAL A 536 -9.71 14.55 -31.59
C VAL A 536 -9.28 13.09 -31.54
N VAL A 537 -9.55 12.32 -32.60
CA VAL A 537 -9.08 10.94 -32.72
C VAL A 537 -7.96 10.91 -33.74
N THR A 538 -6.76 10.54 -33.29
CA THR A 538 -5.53 10.46 -34.10
C THR A 538 -5.20 9.02 -34.44
N VAL A 539 -5.07 8.72 -35.72
CA VAL A 539 -4.61 7.42 -36.25
C VAL A 539 -3.29 7.65 -36.98
N TYR A 540 -2.26 6.97 -36.55
CA TYR A 540 -0.90 7.18 -37.04
C TYR A 540 -0.56 6.36 -38.28
N ASP A 541 0.35 6.89 -39.11
CA ASP A 541 0.85 6.21 -40.28
C ASP A 541 1.82 5.08 -39.97
N HIS A 542 2.56 5.18 -38.82
CA HIS A 542 3.63 4.26 -38.47
C HIS A 542 3.56 3.72 -37.04
N LEU A 543 2.59 4.18 -36.22
CA LEU A 543 2.42 3.71 -34.82
C LEU A 543 1.17 2.82 -34.75
N PRO A 544 1.20 1.75 -33.93
CA PRO A 544 0.14 0.72 -33.92
C PRO A 544 -1.09 1.10 -33.08
N TRP A 545 -1.08 2.24 -32.39
CA TRP A 545 -2.15 2.70 -31.50
C TRP A 545 -2.93 3.87 -32.08
N ILE A 546 -4.02 4.20 -31.41
CA ILE A 546 -4.76 5.45 -31.64
C ILE A 546 -4.70 6.27 -30.35
N ASP A 547 -4.65 7.59 -30.51
CA ASP A 547 -4.82 8.54 -29.42
C ASP A 547 -6.16 9.27 -29.55
N ILE A 548 -6.79 9.53 -28.40
CA ILE A 548 -8.05 10.27 -28.30
C ILE A 548 -7.81 11.41 -27.32
N GLU A 549 -8.14 12.61 -27.72
CA GLU A 549 -8.09 13.80 -26.88
C GLU A 549 -9.46 14.45 -26.84
N ASN A 550 -9.96 14.73 -25.64
CA ASN A 550 -11.22 15.40 -25.44
C ASN A 550 -11.01 16.71 -24.67
N ARG A 551 -11.67 17.78 -25.13
CA ARG A 551 -11.74 19.07 -24.46
C ARG A 551 -13.19 19.44 -24.23
N VAL A 552 -13.54 19.74 -23.00
CA VAL A 552 -14.91 19.98 -22.54
C VAL A 552 -15.03 21.39 -22.00
N GLN A 553 -15.99 22.15 -22.51
CA GLN A 553 -16.17 23.55 -22.13
C GLN A 553 -16.60 23.72 -20.66
N HIS A 554 -17.54 22.90 -20.21
CA HIS A 554 -18.11 22.98 -18.87
C HIS A 554 -18.13 21.57 -18.26
N PRO A 555 -17.01 21.10 -17.70
CA PRO A 555 -17.00 19.79 -17.07
C PRO A 555 -17.94 19.78 -15.85
N MET A 556 -18.82 18.78 -15.76
CA MET A 556 -19.53 18.43 -14.55
C MET A 556 -18.82 17.28 -13.86
N PRO A 557 -17.93 17.54 -12.90
CA PRO A 557 -16.91 16.59 -12.50
C PRO A 557 -17.47 15.21 -12.06
N ASP A 558 -18.54 15.19 -11.25
CA ASP A 558 -19.10 13.93 -10.75
C ASP A 558 -19.95 13.16 -11.78
N ARG A 559 -20.25 13.74 -12.93
CA ARG A 559 -21.04 13.13 -14.00
C ARG A 559 -20.27 12.78 -15.25
N MET A 560 -19.04 13.30 -15.39
CA MET A 560 -18.20 13.03 -16.55
C MET A 560 -17.61 11.62 -16.49
N VAL A 561 -18.09 10.76 -17.39
CA VAL A 561 -17.62 9.38 -17.56
C VAL A 561 -17.52 9.06 -19.02
N TYR A 562 -16.34 8.68 -19.49
CA TYR A 562 -16.16 8.13 -20.82
C TYR A 562 -16.30 6.61 -20.79
N SER A 563 -17.11 6.06 -21.68
CA SER A 563 -17.28 4.61 -21.77
C SER A 563 -16.75 4.05 -23.07
N PHE A 564 -16.30 2.79 -22.97
CA PHE A 564 -15.81 1.98 -24.09
C PHE A 564 -16.41 0.58 -23.97
N GLU A 565 -16.85 0.01 -25.08
CA GLU A 565 -17.38 -1.34 -25.12
C GLU A 565 -16.61 -2.17 -26.14
N PHE A 566 -15.62 -2.92 -25.65
CA PHE A 566 -14.74 -3.72 -26.48
C PHE A 566 -15.30 -5.12 -26.74
N THR A 567 -15.04 -5.66 -27.91
CA THR A 567 -15.41 -7.02 -28.32
C THR A 567 -14.39 -8.04 -27.79
N VAL A 568 -14.33 -8.17 -26.47
CA VAL A 568 -13.43 -9.10 -25.77
C VAL A 568 -14.27 -9.93 -24.78
N PRO A 569 -14.99 -10.95 -25.25
CA PRO A 569 -15.86 -11.76 -24.40
C PRO A 569 -15.02 -12.56 -23.38
N ASN A 570 -15.57 -12.74 -22.19
CA ASN A 570 -14.92 -13.45 -21.06
C ASN A 570 -13.51 -12.94 -20.76
N ALA A 571 -13.31 -11.62 -20.87
CA ALA A 571 -12.02 -11.00 -20.64
C ALA A 571 -11.48 -11.28 -19.23
N THR A 572 -10.19 -11.56 -19.16
CA THR A 572 -9.40 -11.32 -17.96
C THR A 572 -8.86 -9.91 -18.04
N VAL A 573 -8.96 -9.17 -16.94
CA VAL A 573 -8.46 -7.80 -16.88
C VAL A 573 -7.16 -7.78 -16.13
N ARG A 574 -6.13 -7.16 -16.70
CA ARG A 574 -4.86 -6.86 -16.03
C ARG A 574 -4.67 -5.35 -16.00
N TRP A 575 -4.10 -4.85 -14.92
CA TRP A 575 -3.81 -3.41 -14.78
C TRP A 575 -2.58 -3.16 -13.97
N GLU A 576 -1.91 -2.05 -14.26
CA GLU A 576 -0.71 -1.64 -13.56
C GLU A 576 -1.04 -1.12 -12.15
N ILE A 577 -0.28 -1.59 -11.18
CA ILE A 577 -0.24 -1.07 -9.81
C ILE A 577 1.20 -0.66 -9.48
N PRO A 578 1.45 0.09 -8.40
CA PRO A 578 2.81 0.41 -7.99
C PRO A 578 3.68 -0.84 -7.85
N ALA A 579 4.84 -0.81 -8.48
CA ALA A 579 5.82 -1.89 -8.53
C ALA A 579 5.32 -3.25 -9.06
N GLY A 580 4.19 -3.28 -9.80
CA GLY A 580 3.66 -4.54 -10.32
C GLY A 580 2.39 -4.39 -11.14
N HIS A 581 1.60 -5.46 -11.15
CA HIS A 581 0.28 -5.49 -11.79
C HIS A 581 -0.68 -6.40 -11.02
N HIS A 582 -1.95 -6.09 -11.15
CA HIS A 582 -3.05 -6.96 -10.71
C HIS A 582 -3.73 -7.64 -11.90
N GLN A 583 -4.48 -8.68 -11.58
CA GLN A 583 -5.33 -9.41 -12.51
C GLN A 583 -6.66 -9.74 -11.84
N GLY A 584 -7.77 -9.61 -12.59
CA GLY A 584 -9.11 -9.91 -12.10
C GLY A 584 -10.07 -10.34 -13.21
N ARG A 585 -11.26 -10.77 -12.81
CA ARG A 585 -12.35 -11.10 -13.76
C ARG A 585 -13.51 -10.15 -13.56
N PRO A 586 -14.07 -9.58 -14.65
CA PRO A 586 -15.26 -8.74 -14.54
C PRO A 586 -16.49 -9.50 -13.97
N PRO A 587 -17.46 -8.81 -13.34
CA PRO A 587 -17.46 -7.37 -13.14
C PRO A 587 -16.55 -6.94 -12.00
N LEU A 588 -15.90 -5.80 -12.14
CA LEU A 588 -15.14 -5.14 -11.07
C LEU A 588 -15.73 -3.73 -10.91
N ARG A 589 -15.90 -3.26 -9.68
CA ARG A 589 -16.40 -1.90 -9.43
C ARG A 589 -15.44 -0.89 -10.02
N TYR A 590 -14.66 -0.20 -9.21
CA TYR A 590 -13.60 0.68 -9.70
C TYR A 590 -12.25 0.15 -9.24
N VAL A 591 -11.34 -0.03 -10.20
CA VAL A 591 -9.96 -0.40 -9.94
C VAL A 591 -9.06 0.81 -10.19
N PRO A 592 -8.20 1.17 -9.25
CA PRO A 592 -7.14 2.14 -9.51
C PRO A 592 -6.05 1.49 -10.36
N TYR A 593 -5.59 2.21 -11.38
CA TYR A 593 -4.49 1.76 -12.25
C TYR A 593 -3.53 2.92 -12.49
N LEU A 594 -2.25 2.63 -12.71
CA LEU A 594 -1.26 3.68 -12.94
C LEU A 594 -1.33 4.22 -14.37
N ARG A 595 -0.94 3.42 -15.35
CA ARG A 595 -0.81 3.87 -16.74
C ARG A 595 -1.60 3.02 -17.72
N TRP A 596 -1.72 1.71 -17.47
CA TRP A 596 -2.35 0.81 -18.44
C TRP A 596 -3.33 -0.16 -17.79
N LEU A 597 -4.33 -0.52 -18.58
CA LEU A 597 -5.28 -1.60 -18.33
C LEU A 597 -5.36 -2.43 -19.62
N ALA A 598 -5.38 -3.76 -19.49
CA ALA A 598 -5.51 -4.70 -20.60
C ALA A 598 -6.73 -5.59 -20.41
N LEU A 599 -7.55 -5.70 -21.43
CA LEU A 599 -8.61 -6.69 -21.57
C LEU A 599 -8.06 -7.85 -22.39
N ASP A 600 -7.83 -9.00 -21.79
CA ASP A 600 -7.26 -10.18 -22.43
C ASP A 600 -8.34 -11.22 -22.71
N GLY A 601 -8.51 -11.55 -23.97
CA GLY A 601 -9.46 -12.57 -24.45
C GLY A 601 -8.78 -13.65 -25.27
N GLN A 602 -9.52 -14.71 -25.59
CA GLN A 602 -9.00 -15.85 -26.37
C GLN A 602 -8.43 -15.45 -27.75
N ASN A 603 -8.97 -14.41 -28.37
CA ASN A 603 -8.63 -14.00 -29.72
C ASN A 603 -7.81 -12.72 -29.80
N GLY A 604 -7.18 -12.30 -28.69
CA GLY A 604 -6.38 -11.10 -28.60
C GLY A 604 -6.85 -10.17 -27.48
N SER A 605 -6.14 -9.06 -27.35
CA SER A 605 -6.26 -8.14 -26.24
C SER A 605 -6.43 -6.70 -26.70
N VAL A 606 -6.99 -5.86 -25.82
CA VAL A 606 -7.00 -4.41 -26.00
C VAL A 606 -6.31 -3.79 -24.78
N LEU A 607 -5.27 -2.98 -25.04
CA LEU A 607 -4.69 -2.11 -24.04
C LEU A 607 -5.33 -0.73 -24.15
N ILE A 608 -5.66 -0.15 -23.00
CA ILE A 608 -6.16 1.21 -22.88
C ILE A 608 -5.51 1.88 -21.68
N GLY A 609 -5.27 3.17 -21.79
CA GLY A 609 -4.80 3.98 -20.67
C GLY A 609 -5.06 5.45 -20.91
N GLY A 610 -5.05 6.23 -19.83
CA GLY A 610 -5.22 7.68 -19.87
C GLY A 610 -4.60 8.34 -18.65
N PRO A 611 -3.72 9.34 -18.85
CA PRO A 611 -3.04 10.01 -17.74
C PRO A 611 -4.01 10.77 -16.82
N HIS A 612 -5.18 11.15 -17.33
CA HIS A 612 -6.21 11.92 -16.61
C HIS A 612 -7.32 11.03 -16.01
N THR A 613 -7.20 9.71 -16.10
CA THR A 613 -8.25 8.76 -15.67
C THR A 613 -7.66 7.65 -14.81
N PRO A 614 -7.29 7.95 -13.55
CA PRO A 614 -6.57 7.00 -12.70
C PRO A 614 -7.43 5.82 -12.18
N TYR A 615 -8.70 5.77 -12.54
CA TYR A 615 -9.64 4.73 -12.14
C TYR A 615 -10.44 4.23 -13.33
N ALA A 616 -10.72 2.93 -13.34
CA ALA A 616 -11.60 2.31 -14.32
C ALA A 616 -12.65 1.43 -13.63
N GLY A 617 -13.92 1.63 -13.99
CA GLY A 617 -14.99 0.66 -13.75
C GLY A 617 -14.95 -0.39 -14.84
N VAL A 618 -15.07 -1.66 -14.49
CA VAL A 618 -14.96 -2.77 -15.44
C VAL A 618 -16.24 -3.61 -15.39
N GLY A 619 -17.06 -3.46 -16.41
CA GLY A 619 -18.29 -4.23 -16.60
C GLY A 619 -18.06 -5.56 -17.30
N LEU A 620 -19.12 -6.32 -17.43
CA LEU A 620 -19.11 -7.57 -18.19
C LEU A 620 -18.79 -7.31 -19.68
N ASP A 621 -18.31 -8.34 -20.35
CA ASP A 621 -18.19 -8.37 -21.81
C ASP A 621 -17.34 -7.24 -22.44
N GLY A 622 -16.33 -6.74 -21.72
CA GLY A 622 -15.42 -5.74 -22.24
C GLY A 622 -15.90 -4.30 -22.11
N TYR A 623 -16.92 -4.04 -21.30
CA TYR A 623 -17.35 -2.69 -20.95
C TYR A 623 -16.37 -2.05 -19.96
N LEU A 624 -15.95 -0.83 -20.26
CA LEU A 624 -15.10 0.00 -19.39
C LEU A 624 -15.72 1.38 -19.22
N GLU A 625 -15.57 1.96 -18.04
CA GLU A 625 -15.93 3.35 -17.78
C GLU A 625 -14.82 4.07 -17.01
N PHE A 626 -14.58 5.31 -17.39
CA PHE A 626 -13.50 6.14 -16.83
C PHE A 626 -14.06 7.46 -16.31
N PRO A 627 -14.11 7.67 -14.99
CA PRO A 627 -14.40 8.98 -14.42
C PRO A 627 -13.30 9.97 -14.82
N ALA A 628 -13.70 11.11 -15.38
CA ALA A 628 -12.79 12.11 -15.94
C ALA A 628 -13.29 13.52 -15.62
N PRO A 629 -13.05 14.06 -14.41
CA PRO A 629 -13.59 15.34 -13.98
C PRO A 629 -12.94 16.56 -14.64
N SER A 630 -11.83 16.37 -15.36
CA SER A 630 -11.08 17.44 -16.02
C SER A 630 -11.71 17.90 -17.33
N ASP A 631 -11.51 19.16 -17.68
CA ASP A 631 -11.85 19.75 -18.97
C ASP A 631 -11.02 19.16 -20.13
N HIS A 632 -9.91 18.53 -19.82
CA HIS A 632 -9.01 17.86 -20.77
C HIS A 632 -8.80 16.39 -20.38
N THR A 633 -9.07 15.47 -21.31
CA THR A 633 -8.90 14.04 -21.11
C THR A 633 -8.25 13.39 -22.33
N ARG A 634 -7.28 12.51 -22.08
CA ARG A 634 -6.60 11.74 -23.14
C ARG A 634 -6.74 10.26 -22.89
N PHE A 635 -6.88 9.50 -23.98
CA PHE A 635 -6.80 8.04 -23.99
C PHE A 635 -5.86 7.60 -25.10
N ARG A 636 -5.16 6.49 -24.88
CA ARG A 636 -4.47 5.72 -25.91
C ARG A 636 -5.03 4.31 -25.94
N ILE A 637 -5.26 3.76 -27.11
CA ILE A 637 -5.81 2.41 -27.30
C ILE A 637 -4.91 1.65 -28.28
N LEU A 638 -4.51 0.43 -27.88
CA LEU A 638 -3.72 -0.49 -28.68
C LEU A 638 -4.44 -1.83 -28.79
N PRO A 639 -5.06 -2.14 -29.94
CA PRO A 639 -5.56 -3.48 -30.24
C PRO A 639 -4.38 -4.44 -30.52
N ALA A 640 -4.33 -5.57 -29.82
CA ALA A 640 -3.28 -6.57 -29.97
C ALA A 640 -3.86 -7.92 -30.38
N GLY A 641 -3.27 -8.57 -31.38
CA GLY A 641 -3.71 -9.85 -31.89
C GLY A 641 -3.46 -11.05 -30.97
N SER A 642 -2.67 -10.87 -29.92
CA SER A 642 -2.37 -11.84 -28.87
C SER A 642 -2.30 -11.14 -27.52
N THR A 643 -2.29 -11.90 -26.45
CA THR A 643 -2.06 -11.36 -25.10
C THR A 643 -0.65 -10.78 -25.02
N PRO A 644 -0.48 -9.46 -24.77
CA PRO A 644 0.82 -8.83 -24.67
C PRO A 644 1.54 -9.24 -23.40
N ALA A 645 2.88 -9.32 -23.45
CA ALA A 645 3.70 -9.49 -22.27
C ALA A 645 3.57 -8.27 -21.33
N ILE A 646 3.87 -8.45 -20.05
CA ILE A 646 3.83 -7.34 -19.08
C ILE A 646 4.78 -6.21 -19.49
N ALA A 647 5.93 -6.55 -20.06
CA ALA A 647 6.87 -5.56 -20.59
C ALA A 647 6.29 -4.72 -21.73
N ASP A 648 5.46 -5.31 -22.59
CA ASP A 648 4.78 -4.57 -23.66
C ASP A 648 3.66 -3.67 -23.11
N CYS A 649 2.94 -4.16 -22.09
CA CYS A 649 1.97 -3.34 -21.37
C CYS A 649 2.65 -2.15 -20.67
N ALA A 650 3.79 -2.36 -20.03
CA ALA A 650 4.57 -1.30 -19.39
C ALA A 650 5.07 -0.26 -20.42
N ARG A 651 5.62 -0.72 -21.57
CA ARG A 651 6.00 0.20 -22.67
C ARG A 651 4.83 1.02 -23.17
N PHE A 652 3.68 0.38 -23.38
CA PHE A 652 2.45 1.07 -23.77
C PHE A 652 2.06 2.13 -22.71
N GLY A 653 2.03 1.76 -21.45
CA GLY A 653 1.67 2.65 -20.33
C GLY A 653 2.62 3.84 -20.21
N TRP A 654 3.93 3.62 -20.19
CA TRP A 654 4.92 4.70 -20.18
C TRP A 654 4.89 5.54 -21.48
N GLY A 655 4.38 4.99 -22.58
CA GLY A 655 4.13 5.72 -23.80
C GLY A 655 3.06 6.81 -23.69
N LEU A 656 2.22 6.79 -22.65
CA LEU A 656 1.24 7.83 -22.35
C LEU A 656 1.84 9.11 -21.78
N GLU A 657 2.99 9.00 -21.12
CA GLU A 657 3.71 10.16 -20.64
C GLU A 657 4.27 10.98 -21.82
N PRO A 658 3.94 12.25 -21.96
CA PRO A 658 4.31 13.00 -23.15
C PRO A 658 5.83 13.19 -23.27
N LEU A 659 6.36 13.10 -24.48
CA LEU A 659 7.69 13.62 -24.82
C LEU A 659 7.66 15.15 -24.64
N ARG A 660 8.76 15.74 -24.14
CA ARG A 660 8.85 17.17 -23.90
C ARG A 660 9.80 17.80 -24.89
N ALA A 661 9.34 18.82 -25.61
CA ALA A 661 10.18 19.60 -26.53
C ALA A 661 10.62 20.91 -25.88
N ILE A 662 11.92 21.16 -25.86
CA ILE A 662 12.55 22.39 -25.34
C ILE A 662 13.35 23.02 -26.47
N PRO A 663 13.20 24.32 -26.74
CA PRO A 663 13.88 24.97 -27.87
C PRO A 663 15.40 24.98 -27.64
N VAL A 664 16.15 24.68 -28.71
CA VAL A 664 17.60 24.82 -28.82
C VAL A 664 17.89 25.90 -29.82
N ALA A 665 18.53 27.01 -29.38
CA ALA A 665 18.80 28.18 -30.21
C ALA A 665 19.88 27.92 -31.28
N GLY A 666 20.71 26.91 -31.06
CA GLY A 666 21.91 26.65 -31.85
C GLY A 666 23.12 27.40 -31.31
N THR A 667 24.19 26.74 -31.00
CA THR A 667 25.47 27.27 -30.55
C THR A 667 26.63 26.46 -31.10
N THR A 668 27.74 27.08 -31.38
CA THR A 668 28.96 26.42 -31.84
C THR A 668 29.92 26.11 -30.70
N SER A 669 29.60 26.53 -29.47
CA SER A 669 30.43 26.35 -28.27
C SER A 669 29.79 25.41 -27.25
N GLY A 670 28.75 24.69 -27.63
CA GLY A 670 28.09 23.74 -26.73
C GLY A 670 28.99 22.56 -26.38
N VAL A 671 28.83 22.08 -25.15
CA VAL A 671 29.57 20.91 -24.62
C VAL A 671 28.68 19.70 -24.38
N ALA A 672 27.33 19.87 -24.44
CA ALA A 672 26.41 18.78 -24.29
C ALA A 672 26.24 18.01 -25.61
N PRO A 673 26.29 16.68 -25.60
CA PRO A 673 26.09 15.88 -26.80
C PRO A 673 24.65 16.00 -27.31
N ARG A 674 24.44 15.74 -28.62
CA ARG A 674 23.11 15.79 -29.25
C ARG A 674 22.13 14.72 -28.78
N PHE A 675 22.61 13.68 -28.16
CA PHE A 675 21.79 12.69 -27.47
C PHE A 675 22.51 12.24 -26.21
N GLY A 676 21.75 11.92 -25.17
CA GLY A 676 22.33 11.53 -23.92
C GLY A 676 21.32 10.89 -22.99
N HIS A 677 21.85 10.16 -22.04
CA HIS A 677 21.11 9.55 -20.95
C HIS A 677 22.03 9.43 -19.72
N ALA A 678 21.49 9.64 -18.53
CA ALA A 678 22.22 9.37 -17.30
C ALA A 678 22.39 7.86 -17.13
N VAL A 679 21.29 7.13 -17.32
CA VAL A 679 21.21 5.68 -17.16
C VAL A 679 20.46 5.08 -18.35
N VAL A 680 20.93 3.97 -18.86
CA VAL A 680 20.23 3.17 -19.86
C VAL A 680 20.07 1.73 -19.37
N LEU A 681 18.88 1.20 -19.56
CA LEU A 681 18.59 -0.20 -19.35
C LEU A 681 18.32 -0.84 -20.73
N ASP A 682 19.25 -1.68 -21.17
CA ASP A 682 19.20 -2.29 -22.51
C ASP A 682 18.52 -3.66 -22.49
N GLN A 683 17.53 -3.83 -21.62
CA GLN A 683 16.79 -5.08 -21.51
C GLN A 683 15.28 -4.83 -21.65
N PRO A 684 14.63 -5.52 -22.60
CA PRO A 684 13.22 -5.30 -22.88
C PRO A 684 12.29 -5.71 -21.75
N ASP A 685 12.77 -6.58 -20.86
CA ASP A 685 11.98 -7.23 -19.80
C ASP A 685 12.19 -6.58 -18.43
N ALA A 686 12.90 -5.46 -18.37
CA ALA A 686 13.11 -4.72 -17.14
C ALA A 686 12.85 -3.22 -17.35
N ALA A 687 12.51 -2.52 -16.29
CA ALA A 687 12.24 -1.08 -16.29
C ALA A 687 13.05 -0.38 -15.20
N LEU A 688 13.68 0.74 -15.52
CA LEU A 688 14.24 1.65 -14.53
C LEU A 688 13.10 2.53 -13.99
N ILE A 689 12.58 2.18 -12.82
CA ILE A 689 11.40 2.82 -12.22
C ILE A 689 11.76 4.02 -11.33
N GLY A 690 13.06 4.28 -11.11
CA GLY A 690 13.50 5.44 -10.35
C GLY A 690 15.00 5.64 -10.45
N LEU A 691 15.39 6.91 -10.49
CA LEU A 691 16.75 7.40 -10.35
C LEU A 691 16.73 8.62 -9.43
N LYS A 692 17.56 8.66 -8.43
CA LYS A 692 17.63 9.78 -7.49
C LYS A 692 19.03 9.94 -6.91
N ALA A 693 19.31 11.13 -6.38
CA ALA A 693 20.44 11.31 -5.49
C ALA A 693 20.27 10.43 -4.23
N ALA A 694 21.36 9.88 -3.72
CA ALA A 694 21.34 9.15 -2.47
C ALA A 694 20.91 10.07 -1.30
N ASP A 695 20.21 9.49 -0.30
CA ASP A 695 19.64 10.28 0.81
C ASP A 695 20.70 11.00 1.65
N ASP A 696 21.92 10.47 1.71
CA ASP A 696 23.07 11.11 2.37
C ASP A 696 23.84 12.08 1.46
N GLY A 697 23.33 12.34 0.25
CA GLY A 697 23.93 13.23 -0.74
C GLY A 697 25.17 12.64 -1.47
N ASN A 698 25.59 11.41 -1.16
CA ASN A 698 26.78 10.83 -1.75
C ASN A 698 26.43 9.77 -2.83
N GLY A 699 26.23 10.24 -4.05
CA GLY A 699 26.02 9.39 -5.22
C GLY A 699 24.61 9.34 -5.75
N LEU A 700 24.34 8.35 -6.59
CA LEU A 700 23.04 8.11 -7.23
C LEU A 700 22.53 6.72 -6.90
N VAL A 701 21.22 6.57 -6.76
CA VAL A 701 20.56 5.28 -6.59
C VAL A 701 19.62 5.03 -7.76
N ALA A 702 19.78 3.89 -8.42
CA ALA A 702 18.95 3.43 -9.51
C ALA A 702 18.09 2.23 -9.05
N TYR A 703 16.78 2.29 -9.29
CA TYR A 703 15.82 1.25 -8.94
C TYR A 703 15.32 0.56 -10.20
N VAL A 704 15.56 -0.73 -10.31
CA VAL A 704 15.21 -1.55 -11.47
C VAL A 704 14.15 -2.57 -11.10
N GLN A 705 13.07 -2.61 -11.87
CA GLN A 705 12.00 -3.60 -11.77
C GLN A 705 12.17 -4.67 -12.85
N ASN A 706 12.06 -5.93 -12.46
CA ASN A 706 11.97 -7.05 -13.37
C ASN A 706 10.48 -7.31 -13.73
N LEU A 707 10.15 -7.29 -15.00
CA LEU A 707 8.78 -7.46 -15.52
C LEU A 707 8.45 -8.91 -15.86
N THR A 708 9.38 -9.85 -15.64
CA THR A 708 9.18 -11.29 -15.87
C THR A 708 8.97 -12.06 -14.56
N PRO A 709 8.38 -13.25 -14.60
CA PRO A 709 8.22 -14.08 -13.39
C PRO A 709 9.52 -14.67 -12.86
N ASP A 710 10.54 -14.81 -13.72
CA ASP A 710 11.80 -15.44 -13.38
C ASP A 710 12.84 -14.39 -12.98
N GLU A 711 13.78 -14.79 -12.11
CA GLU A 711 14.95 -13.97 -11.77
C GLU A 711 15.73 -13.61 -13.04
N ARG A 712 16.19 -12.37 -13.14
CA ARG A 712 16.98 -11.86 -14.27
C ARG A 712 18.27 -11.23 -13.84
N PHE A 713 19.32 -11.51 -14.61
CA PHE A 713 20.57 -10.78 -14.55
C PHE A 713 20.44 -9.55 -15.47
N VAL A 714 20.47 -8.37 -14.88
CA VAL A 714 20.20 -7.10 -15.52
C VAL A 714 21.47 -6.27 -15.57
N SER A 715 21.73 -5.65 -16.71
CA SER A 715 22.82 -4.67 -16.87
C SER A 715 22.26 -3.27 -17.09
N ILE A 716 22.66 -2.32 -16.27
CA ILE A 716 22.41 -0.90 -16.47
C ILE A 716 23.69 -0.22 -16.93
N GLY A 717 23.59 0.52 -18.04
CA GLY A 717 24.66 1.34 -18.59
C GLY A 717 24.56 2.79 -18.15
N PHE A 718 25.70 3.46 -18.04
CA PHE A 718 25.76 4.87 -17.65
C PHE A 718 26.45 5.67 -18.76
N GLY A 719 25.64 6.17 -19.71
CA GLY A 719 26.17 6.77 -20.95
C GLY A 719 27.11 7.95 -20.72
N LEU A 720 26.61 8.96 -20.03
CA LEU A 720 27.36 10.20 -19.74
C LEU A 720 28.06 10.20 -18.38
N LEU A 721 27.83 9.19 -17.55
CA LEU A 721 28.34 9.13 -16.19
C LEU A 721 29.46 8.11 -16.02
N MET A 722 30.43 8.44 -15.17
CA MET A 722 31.41 7.53 -14.61
C MET A 722 31.22 7.48 -13.09
N TRP A 723 31.60 6.40 -12.48
CA TRP A 723 31.53 6.18 -11.03
C TRP A 723 32.80 5.51 -10.53
N SER A 724 33.09 5.62 -9.25
CA SER A 724 34.26 4.96 -8.63
C SER A 724 33.91 3.62 -8.02
N ASP A 725 32.69 3.47 -7.49
CA ASP A 725 32.21 2.23 -6.86
C ASP A 725 30.70 2.05 -7.07
N ALA A 726 30.24 0.79 -7.06
CA ALA A 726 28.84 0.41 -7.23
C ALA A 726 28.51 -0.78 -6.34
N HIS A 727 27.45 -0.64 -5.54
CA HIS A 727 27.01 -1.70 -4.65
C HIS A 727 25.49 -1.79 -4.56
N ARG A 728 24.98 -2.97 -4.20
CA ARG A 728 23.58 -3.22 -3.99
C ARG A 728 23.13 -2.59 -2.68
N VAL A 729 21.93 -2.04 -2.70
CA VAL A 729 21.31 -1.45 -1.51
C VAL A 729 19.87 -1.95 -1.38
N ASP A 730 19.35 -1.90 -0.15
CA ASP A 730 17.92 -2.05 0.12
C ASP A 730 17.15 -0.77 -0.26
N LEU A 731 15.83 -0.74 -0.02
CA LEU A 731 15.04 0.45 -0.32
C LEU A 731 15.32 1.63 0.62
N ARG A 732 16.01 1.40 1.75
CA ARG A 732 16.55 2.44 2.66
C ARG A 732 17.98 2.86 2.32
N GLU A 733 18.49 2.39 1.21
CA GLU A 733 19.86 2.65 0.74
C GLU A 733 20.97 2.07 1.63
N HIS A 734 20.64 1.14 2.54
CA HIS A 734 21.66 0.41 3.27
C HIS A 734 22.30 -0.65 2.40
N HIS A 735 23.61 -0.80 2.53
CA HIS A 735 24.36 -1.84 1.83
C HIS A 735 23.82 -3.24 2.16
N ILE A 736 23.62 -4.06 1.15
CA ILE A 736 23.24 -5.46 1.29
C ILE A 736 24.36 -6.36 0.72
N ASP A 737 24.52 -7.55 1.31
CA ASP A 737 25.50 -8.53 0.83
C ASP A 737 24.98 -9.23 -0.45
N ALA A 738 24.89 -8.44 -1.54
CA ALA A 738 24.52 -8.90 -2.86
C ALA A 738 25.48 -8.27 -3.89
N ARG A 739 25.86 -9.04 -4.90
CA ARG A 739 26.86 -8.59 -5.87
C ARG A 739 26.27 -7.56 -6.85
N ALA A 740 27.00 -6.46 -7.03
CA ALA A 740 26.93 -5.58 -8.17
C ALA A 740 28.24 -5.72 -8.93
N MET A 741 28.20 -6.18 -10.18
CA MET A 741 29.42 -6.47 -10.95
C MET A 741 29.66 -5.34 -11.95
N PRO A 742 30.81 -4.67 -11.92
CA PRO A 742 31.19 -3.75 -12.99
C PRO A 742 31.23 -4.47 -14.34
N VAL A 743 30.66 -3.87 -15.35
CA VAL A 743 30.77 -4.27 -16.77
C VAL A 743 31.28 -3.09 -17.56
N ALA A 744 31.62 -3.26 -18.85
CA ALA A 744 32.35 -2.29 -19.65
C ALA A 744 31.90 -0.82 -19.48
N ASP A 745 30.60 -0.56 -19.56
CA ASP A 745 30.02 0.80 -19.45
C ASP A 745 28.90 0.87 -18.42
N GLY A 746 28.87 -0.06 -17.45
CA GLY A 746 27.77 -0.15 -16.53
C GLY A 746 27.98 -1.07 -15.34
N VAL A 747 26.88 -1.45 -14.72
CA VAL A 747 26.83 -2.36 -13.58
C VAL A 747 25.78 -3.43 -13.85
N ALA A 748 26.13 -4.68 -13.59
CA ALA A 748 25.22 -5.80 -13.74
C ALA A 748 24.90 -6.44 -12.38
N PHE A 749 23.66 -6.83 -12.18
CA PHE A 749 23.18 -7.44 -10.93
C PHE A 749 21.91 -8.25 -11.16
N THR A 750 21.58 -9.10 -10.22
CA THR A 750 20.37 -9.91 -10.25
C THR A 750 19.17 -9.15 -9.70
N VAL A 751 18.04 -9.25 -10.40
CA VAL A 751 16.72 -8.73 -9.97
C VAL A 751 15.75 -9.90 -9.83
N PRO A 752 15.12 -10.09 -8.66
CA PRO A 752 14.14 -11.16 -8.46
C PRO A 752 13.00 -11.09 -9.49
N GLY A 753 12.40 -12.23 -9.82
CA GLY A 753 11.25 -12.26 -10.71
C GLY A 753 10.10 -11.40 -10.16
N ARG A 754 9.54 -10.50 -10.98
CA ARG A 754 8.52 -9.52 -10.58
C ARG A 754 8.91 -8.63 -9.39
N GLY A 755 10.19 -8.59 -9.06
CA GLY A 755 10.74 -7.83 -7.94
C GLY A 755 11.43 -6.55 -8.37
N VAL A 756 11.95 -5.85 -7.39
CA VAL A 756 12.73 -4.62 -7.53
C VAL A 756 14.09 -4.79 -6.89
N ALA A 757 15.09 -4.21 -7.51
CA ALA A 757 16.43 -4.15 -6.97
C ALA A 757 17.00 -2.74 -7.11
N ALA A 758 17.79 -2.29 -6.13
CA ALA A 758 18.44 -1.01 -6.14
C ALA A 758 19.98 -1.17 -6.17
N VAL A 759 20.63 -0.29 -6.93
CA VAL A 759 22.08 -0.15 -6.96
C VAL A 759 22.46 1.29 -6.71
N ARG A 760 23.44 1.48 -5.84
CA ARG A 760 24.01 2.79 -5.51
C ARG A 760 25.36 2.93 -6.18
N LEU A 761 25.59 4.10 -6.77
CA LEU A 761 26.84 4.54 -7.38
C LEU A 761 27.45 5.66 -6.54
N THR A 762 28.72 5.59 -6.28
CA THR A 762 29.46 6.64 -5.57
C THR A 762 30.60 7.20 -6.44
N GLY A 763 31.07 8.41 -6.11
CA GLY A 763 32.10 9.11 -6.88
C GLY A 763 31.69 9.38 -8.33
N VAL A 764 30.43 9.77 -8.52
CA VAL A 764 29.84 10.03 -9.83
C VAL A 764 30.44 11.29 -10.45
N ARG A 765 30.83 11.20 -11.73
CA ARG A 765 31.38 12.31 -12.52
C ARG A 765 31.00 12.15 -14.00
N LEU A 766 31.11 13.23 -14.77
CA LEU A 766 30.87 13.18 -16.20
C LEU A 766 31.99 12.44 -16.93
N ARG A 767 31.61 11.59 -17.87
CA ARG A 767 32.53 11.03 -18.84
C ARG A 767 32.95 12.14 -19.79
N ARG A 768 34.18 12.56 -19.74
CA ARG A 768 34.72 13.51 -20.74
C ARG A 768 34.71 12.85 -22.11
N PRO A 769 34.24 13.54 -23.17
CA PRO A 769 34.21 13.01 -24.51
C PRO A 769 35.60 12.66 -25.04
#